data_e380b345dc520078b6b7a9fb8612ebee
#
_entry.id   e380b345dc520078b6b7a9fb8612ebee
#
_cell.length_a   1.000
_cell.length_b   1.000
_cell.length_c   1.000
_cell.angle_alpha   90.00
_cell.angle_beta   90.00
_cell.angle_gamma   90.00
#
_symmetry.space_group_name_H-M   'P 1'
#
loop_
_entity.id
_entity.type
_entity.pdbx_description
1 polymer ?
#
loop_
_entity_poly.entity_id
_entity_poly.type
_entity_poly.pdbx_seq_one_letter_code
_entity_poly.pdbx_strand_id
1 'polypeptide(L)'
;MKRQIAIISCLLLLPYPVSAIETQIKTTKLLTQTSQTCKLQPADPENGIYSDPQLQTIAKQITVRVRDKERGASGTIFARKGNSYLVVTNSHVVRRINNINIITADGQKYAAKILPNTNFDKFDLAIVEFTSNQTYCLPSEIADRIASFDINLETPVMAAGYAVSEDKLVLTTGKIQQIISQPSLKDGYEIGYTSNIQQGMSGGPIISSFGNLIGINGISSYPLFNTAYIYTNEKRPTNTEIQEFRKLSWGIPIKTVLAQVKPEVLTAYNLPIPDIKQTIAEVPLTGWLGELEAKAKQITVRIDSSSGSNGSGIIIAKQGDIYTVLTAAHVVCKPPDKVGLCEPNTYKILTVDGKQYPVEPSTIKLEEGVDLAVVKFTSQENYQVATLANYPTKDFEYMFTAGYPRLGEKSPWRFTLGQIYSKEQGLLATTQSDFNNNSSGTAQSASSLTGGYELVYSSITFGGMSGGPVLDSQGRVIGIHGRTEGQAAIDNNSSSGGNIQLGNSLGIPVSTFLALANRLNTQAQKVETTPPPELNQQEVKSIQTAILSVDVSQGNTTASQWLERGNQLWRLRRYPEAIRAFDAAIKQKPKFIHLAYFGKGLALAWSKKRPEAITALQQAVQSQPDFVPAWNNLSVVYRESNQLDKALAAINQAIQLQPNNPNLYNQKYAVLRDLKRYKEAAAAINKAIELSPRAVFYN
;
A
#
# COMPACT_ATOMS: atom_id res chain seq x y z
N MET A 1 23.40 29.30 -64.49
CA MET A 1 23.89 28.80 -65.80
C MET A 1 23.58 27.33 -65.87
N LYS A 2 22.61 27.04 -66.65
CA LYS A 2 22.66 26.16 -67.83
C LYS A 2 22.85 24.68 -67.43
N ARG A 3 21.87 23.89 -67.55
CA ARG A 3 21.25 23.19 -68.72
C ARG A 3 21.76 21.75 -68.73
N GLN A 4 20.99 20.73 -68.84
CA GLN A 4 19.92 20.24 -69.72
C GLN A 4 20.21 18.74 -69.95
N ILE A 5 19.25 17.84 -69.82
CA ILE A 5 18.43 17.21 -70.88
C ILE A 5 19.21 16.09 -71.59
N ALA A 6 18.77 14.88 -71.83
CA ALA A 6 17.51 14.30 -72.38
C ALA A 6 17.67 12.77 -72.40
N ILE A 7 16.69 11.95 -72.21
CA ILE A 7 15.57 11.50 -73.06
C ILE A 7 16.00 10.52 -74.21
N ILE A 8 15.14 9.49 -74.31
CA ILE A 8 14.69 8.72 -75.50
C ILE A 8 15.24 7.28 -75.56
N SER A 9 14.50 6.28 -75.46
CA SER A 9 13.27 5.76 -76.03
C SER A 9 13.49 4.50 -76.88
N CYS A 10 12.62 3.53 -76.64
CA CYS A 10 11.88 2.66 -77.57
C CYS A 10 12.64 1.64 -78.45
N LEU A 11 12.27 0.42 -78.56
CA LEU A 11 11.13 -0.20 -79.20
C LEU A 11 11.26 -1.74 -79.23
N LEU A 12 10.19 -2.39 -78.84
CA LEU A 12 9.48 -3.52 -79.44
C LEU A 12 10.22 -4.60 -80.28
N LEU A 13 10.00 -5.88 -79.90
CA LEU A 13 9.29 -6.86 -80.75
C LEU A 13 9.24 -8.26 -80.13
N LEU A 14 8.05 -8.81 -80.01
CA LEU A 14 7.71 -10.23 -79.82
C LEU A 14 7.82 -10.96 -81.18
N PRO A 15 7.79 -12.31 -81.34
CA PRO A 15 6.97 -13.31 -80.66
C PRO A 15 7.54 -14.75 -80.47
N TYR A 16 6.93 -15.53 -79.61
CA TYR A 16 6.66 -16.97 -79.38
C TYR A 16 7.19 -18.06 -80.34
N PRO A 17 7.04 -19.37 -80.05
CA PRO A 17 6.87 -20.15 -78.80
C PRO A 17 7.83 -21.40 -78.70
N VAL A 18 7.78 -22.22 -77.67
CA VAL A 18 7.68 -23.69 -77.73
C VAL A 18 8.15 -24.38 -76.42
N SER A 19 7.22 -25.17 -75.94
CA SER A 19 7.27 -26.42 -75.20
C SER A 19 7.96 -26.62 -73.82
N ALA A 20 7.11 -27.06 -73.01
CA ALA A 20 7.18 -27.85 -71.77
C ALA A 20 8.46 -28.65 -71.51
N ILE A 21 9.01 -28.42 -70.30
CA ILE A 21 9.62 -29.50 -69.51
C ILE A 21 9.14 -29.24 -68.06
N GLU A 22 8.26 -30.11 -67.57
CA GLU A 22 7.93 -30.26 -66.14
C GLU A 22 9.17 -30.67 -65.38
N THR A 23 9.68 -29.76 -64.56
CA THR A 23 10.57 -30.14 -63.49
C THR A 23 9.92 -29.71 -62.18
N GLN A 24 9.41 -30.67 -61.44
CA GLN A 24 8.88 -30.46 -60.07
C GLN A 24 9.98 -29.83 -59.18
N ILE A 25 9.93 -28.56 -59.01
CA ILE A 25 10.60 -27.87 -57.92
C ILE A 25 9.68 -27.96 -56.70
N LYS A 26 9.99 -28.87 -55.78
CA LYS A 26 9.47 -28.82 -54.39
C LYS A 26 9.78 -27.45 -53.82
N THR A 27 8.80 -26.58 -53.85
CA THR A 27 8.87 -25.31 -53.10
C THR A 27 8.82 -25.64 -51.62
N THR A 28 9.99 -25.74 -51.02
CA THR A 28 10.14 -25.68 -49.57
C THR A 28 9.67 -24.28 -49.19
N LYS A 29 8.44 -24.16 -48.70
CA LYS A 29 7.96 -22.96 -48.03
C LYS A 29 8.92 -22.74 -46.85
N LEU A 30 9.86 -21.85 -47.01
CA LEU A 30 10.56 -21.21 -45.90
C LEU A 30 9.49 -20.40 -45.18
N LEU A 31 8.94 -20.98 -44.13
CA LEU A 31 8.18 -20.24 -43.14
C LEU A 31 9.15 -19.23 -42.53
N THR A 32 9.15 -18.02 -43.07
CA THR A 32 9.66 -16.86 -42.34
C THR A 32 8.92 -16.81 -41.01
N GLN A 33 9.61 -17.23 -39.94
CA GLN A 33 9.15 -16.96 -38.57
C GLN A 33 9.05 -15.45 -38.43
N THR A 34 7.83 -14.93 -38.57
CA THR A 34 7.49 -13.62 -38.03
C THR A 34 7.74 -13.71 -36.52
N SER A 35 8.70 -12.97 -36.04
CA SER A 35 8.92 -12.80 -34.59
C SER A 35 7.61 -12.33 -33.99
N GLN A 36 6.97 -13.21 -33.25
CA GLN A 36 5.70 -12.92 -32.57
C GLN A 36 5.98 -11.80 -31.56
N THR A 37 5.52 -10.59 -31.85
CA THR A 37 5.62 -9.48 -30.92
C THR A 37 4.68 -9.76 -29.75
N CYS A 38 5.24 -10.05 -28.59
CA CYS A 38 4.47 -10.36 -27.38
C CYS A 38 3.74 -9.14 -26.82
N LYS A 39 4.25 -7.93 -27.10
CA LYS A 39 3.71 -6.70 -26.52
C LYS A 39 2.43 -6.24 -27.23
N LEU A 40 1.34 -6.12 -26.47
CA LEU A 40 0.07 -5.53 -26.93
C LEU A 40 -0.08 -4.13 -26.31
N GLN A 41 -0.60 -3.19 -27.12
CA GLN A 41 -0.99 -1.88 -26.60
C GLN A 41 -2.40 -1.96 -26.01
N PRO A 42 -2.68 -1.32 -24.85
CA PRO A 42 -4.03 -1.23 -24.31
C PRO A 42 -5.01 -0.59 -25.31
N ALA A 43 -6.25 -1.01 -25.28
CA ALA A 43 -7.31 -0.40 -26.08
C ALA A 43 -7.61 1.05 -25.65
N ASP A 44 -7.44 1.31 -24.36
CA ASP A 44 -7.53 2.62 -23.76
C ASP A 44 -6.18 2.93 -23.07
N PRO A 45 -5.32 3.73 -23.71
CA PRO A 45 -4.00 4.05 -23.18
C PRO A 45 -4.03 4.96 -21.93
N GLU A 46 -5.12 5.69 -21.67
CA GLU A 46 -5.25 6.59 -20.52
C GLU A 46 -5.46 5.80 -19.23
N ASN A 47 -6.30 4.76 -19.25
CA ASN A 47 -6.58 3.94 -18.08
C ASN A 47 -5.93 2.55 -18.12
N GLY A 48 -5.27 2.18 -19.22
CA GLY A 48 -4.56 0.91 -19.36
C GLY A 48 -5.44 -0.31 -19.55
N ILE A 49 -6.71 -0.15 -19.94
CA ILE A 49 -7.69 -1.24 -20.10
C ILE A 49 -7.53 -1.89 -21.47
N TYR A 50 -7.51 -3.23 -21.49
CA TYR A 50 -7.52 -4.04 -22.69
C TYR A 50 -8.95 -4.42 -23.09
N SER A 51 -9.24 -4.42 -24.39
CA SER A 51 -10.50 -4.96 -24.92
C SER A 51 -10.58 -6.48 -24.78
N ASP A 52 -11.78 -7.04 -24.81
CA ASP A 52 -11.99 -8.49 -24.75
C ASP A 52 -11.17 -9.28 -25.80
N PRO A 53 -11.09 -8.88 -27.09
CA PRO A 53 -10.24 -9.56 -28.07
C PRO A 53 -8.75 -9.55 -27.71
N GLN A 54 -8.26 -8.46 -27.09
CA GLN A 54 -6.87 -8.37 -26.65
C GLN A 54 -6.62 -9.26 -25.43
N LEU A 55 -7.54 -9.28 -24.46
CA LEU A 55 -7.49 -10.20 -23.30
C LEU A 55 -7.51 -11.67 -23.76
N GLN A 56 -8.33 -12.00 -24.76
CA GLN A 56 -8.33 -13.34 -25.37
C GLN A 56 -6.98 -13.69 -26.01
N THR A 57 -6.32 -12.71 -26.64
CA THR A 57 -4.99 -12.90 -27.22
C THR A 57 -3.95 -13.17 -26.13
N ILE A 58 -3.96 -12.39 -25.04
CA ILE A 58 -3.10 -12.62 -23.88
C ILE A 58 -3.33 -14.03 -23.31
N ALA A 59 -4.59 -14.37 -23.06
CA ALA A 59 -4.97 -15.65 -22.50
C ALA A 59 -4.47 -16.84 -23.36
N LYS A 60 -4.66 -16.75 -24.69
CA LYS A 60 -4.20 -17.78 -25.65
C LYS A 60 -2.69 -17.97 -25.62
N GLN A 61 -1.92 -16.90 -25.45
CA GLN A 61 -0.45 -16.96 -25.50
C GLN A 61 0.16 -17.60 -24.26
N ILE A 62 -0.46 -17.45 -23.08
CA ILE A 62 0.10 -17.92 -21.81
C ILE A 62 -0.56 -19.21 -21.29
N THR A 63 -1.68 -19.66 -21.86
CA THR A 63 -2.37 -20.89 -21.43
C THR A 63 -1.82 -22.11 -22.14
N VAL A 64 -1.48 -23.13 -21.40
CA VAL A 64 -1.00 -24.42 -21.90
C VAL A 64 -1.85 -25.56 -21.38
N ARG A 65 -1.80 -26.73 -22.08
CA ARG A 65 -2.30 -27.97 -21.52
C ARG A 65 -1.22 -28.66 -20.70
N VAL A 66 -1.60 -29.18 -19.55
CA VAL A 66 -0.77 -30.01 -18.68
C VAL A 66 -1.40 -31.39 -18.67
N ARG A 67 -0.78 -32.38 -19.32
CA ARG A 67 -1.40 -33.69 -19.46
C ARG A 67 -0.40 -34.85 -19.62
N ASP A 68 -0.88 -36.07 -19.41
CA ASP A 68 -0.28 -37.30 -19.93
C ASP A 68 -1.04 -37.81 -21.17
N LYS A 69 -1.05 -39.15 -21.40
CA LYS A 69 -1.79 -39.75 -22.52
C LYS A 69 -3.30 -39.73 -22.33
N GLU A 70 -3.78 -39.82 -21.08
CA GLU A 70 -5.18 -40.08 -20.76
C GLU A 70 -5.85 -38.88 -20.04
N ARG A 71 -5.11 -38.14 -19.25
CA ARG A 71 -5.64 -37.11 -18.33
C ARG A 71 -4.91 -35.81 -18.52
N GLY A 72 -5.60 -34.73 -18.26
CA GLY A 72 -5.00 -33.40 -18.32
C GLY A 72 -5.92 -32.29 -17.85
N ALA A 73 -5.31 -31.15 -17.69
CA ALA A 73 -5.97 -29.89 -17.38
C ALA A 73 -5.14 -28.73 -17.96
N SER A 74 -5.23 -27.58 -17.38
CA SER A 74 -4.56 -26.39 -17.87
C SER A 74 -3.35 -26.01 -17.00
N GLY A 75 -2.53 -25.14 -17.54
CA GLY A 75 -1.44 -24.46 -16.85
C GLY A 75 -1.23 -23.08 -17.44
N THR A 76 -0.46 -22.27 -16.74
CA THR A 76 -0.14 -20.91 -17.13
C THR A 76 1.38 -20.74 -17.20
N ILE A 77 1.92 -20.43 -18.38
CA ILE A 77 3.31 -19.99 -18.52
C ILE A 77 3.44 -18.65 -17.82
N PHE A 78 4.39 -18.52 -16.88
CA PHE A 78 4.52 -17.28 -16.13
C PHE A 78 5.97 -16.78 -15.99
N ALA A 79 6.98 -17.62 -16.33
CA ALA A 79 8.37 -17.23 -16.25
C ALA A 79 9.25 -17.98 -17.27
N ARG A 80 10.43 -17.38 -17.59
CA ARG A 80 11.44 -17.94 -18.48
C ARG A 80 12.85 -17.59 -18.02
N LYS A 81 13.76 -18.54 -18.17
CA LYS A 81 15.21 -18.36 -18.03
C LYS A 81 15.92 -19.06 -19.19
N GLY A 82 16.47 -18.29 -20.13
CA GLY A 82 16.99 -18.90 -21.37
C GLY A 82 15.91 -19.72 -22.09
N ASN A 83 16.17 -21.00 -22.29
CA ASN A 83 15.24 -21.95 -22.93
C ASN A 83 14.32 -22.66 -21.93
N SER A 84 14.44 -22.42 -20.63
CA SER A 84 13.62 -23.04 -19.59
C SER A 84 12.43 -22.18 -19.25
N TYR A 85 11.24 -22.78 -19.22
CA TYR A 85 9.95 -22.15 -18.96
C TYR A 85 9.31 -22.73 -17.72
N LEU A 86 8.71 -21.87 -16.88
CA LEU A 86 7.91 -22.29 -15.75
C LEU A 86 6.41 -22.16 -16.05
N VAL A 87 5.69 -23.20 -15.71
CA VAL A 87 4.23 -23.28 -15.81
C VAL A 87 3.68 -23.52 -14.40
N VAL A 88 2.78 -22.65 -13.95
CA VAL A 88 2.00 -22.92 -12.74
C VAL A 88 0.72 -23.65 -13.10
N THR A 89 0.34 -24.63 -12.27
CA THR A 89 -0.90 -25.39 -12.36
C THR A 89 -1.36 -25.82 -10.95
N ASN A 90 -2.49 -26.49 -10.84
CA ASN A 90 -2.91 -27.05 -9.55
C ASN A 90 -2.21 -28.37 -9.23
N SER A 91 -1.97 -28.66 -7.95
CA SER A 91 -1.35 -29.89 -7.51
C SER A 91 -2.21 -31.12 -7.84
N HIS A 92 -3.54 -31.00 -7.75
CA HIS A 92 -4.45 -32.10 -8.11
C HIS A 92 -4.37 -32.49 -9.58
N VAL A 93 -3.86 -31.63 -10.47
CA VAL A 93 -3.62 -31.92 -11.88
C VAL A 93 -2.42 -32.84 -12.01
N VAL A 94 -1.27 -32.47 -11.42
CA VAL A 94 0.00 -33.21 -11.60
C VAL A 94 0.08 -34.48 -10.75
N ARG A 95 -0.62 -34.58 -9.61
CA ARG A 95 -0.67 -35.78 -8.78
C ARG A 95 -1.31 -36.98 -9.47
N ARG A 96 -2.05 -36.76 -10.55
CA ARG A 96 -2.82 -37.78 -11.26
C ARG A 96 -2.20 -38.23 -12.58
N ILE A 97 -1.07 -37.64 -12.94
CA ILE A 97 -0.36 -37.93 -14.21
C ILE A 97 1.08 -38.39 -13.94
N ASN A 98 1.50 -39.44 -14.65
CA ASN A 98 2.81 -40.06 -14.43
C ASN A 98 3.91 -39.37 -15.25
N ASN A 99 3.62 -38.97 -16.49
CA ASN A 99 4.57 -38.32 -17.40
C ASN A 99 3.98 -36.97 -17.82
N ILE A 100 4.43 -35.89 -17.18
CA ILE A 100 3.91 -34.56 -17.42
C ILE A 100 4.40 -34.08 -18.78
N ASN A 101 3.45 -33.68 -19.63
CA ASN A 101 3.72 -33.03 -20.91
C ASN A 101 3.00 -31.67 -20.93
N ILE A 102 3.69 -30.66 -21.42
CA ILE A 102 3.12 -29.36 -21.74
C ILE A 102 2.84 -29.31 -23.24
N ILE A 103 1.61 -28.93 -23.60
CA ILE A 103 1.26 -28.63 -24.98
C ILE A 103 0.94 -27.15 -25.06
N THR A 104 1.74 -26.43 -25.82
CA THR A 104 1.66 -24.98 -26.01
C THR A 104 0.60 -24.60 -27.05
N ALA A 105 0.27 -23.32 -27.15
CA ALA A 105 -0.78 -22.81 -28.03
C ALA A 105 -0.55 -23.13 -29.53
N ASP A 106 0.70 -23.30 -29.95
CA ASP A 106 1.10 -23.74 -31.29
C ASP A 106 1.04 -25.27 -31.50
N GLY A 107 0.57 -26.01 -30.48
CA GLY A 107 0.44 -27.46 -30.52
C GLY A 107 1.72 -28.23 -30.26
N GLN A 108 2.84 -27.57 -29.98
CA GLN A 108 4.10 -28.24 -29.65
C GLN A 108 4.01 -28.93 -28.29
N LYS A 109 4.64 -30.12 -28.20
CA LYS A 109 4.61 -30.96 -27.01
C LYS A 109 6.00 -31.06 -26.39
N TYR A 110 6.09 -30.76 -25.11
CA TYR A 110 7.33 -30.79 -24.32
C TYR A 110 7.18 -31.69 -23.10
N ALA A 111 8.17 -32.50 -22.84
CA ALA A 111 8.25 -33.18 -21.57
C ALA A 111 8.57 -32.18 -20.46
N ALA A 112 7.92 -32.33 -19.32
CA ALA A 112 8.09 -31.45 -18.20
C ALA A 112 8.29 -32.21 -16.90
N LYS A 113 8.90 -31.56 -15.92
CA LYS A 113 9.13 -32.07 -14.57
C LYS A 113 8.64 -31.10 -13.52
N ILE A 114 8.21 -31.60 -12.36
CA ILE A 114 7.87 -30.76 -11.22
C ILE A 114 9.14 -30.04 -10.76
N LEU A 115 9.05 -28.72 -10.57
CA LEU A 115 10.13 -27.91 -10.08
C LEU A 115 10.41 -28.25 -8.60
N PRO A 116 11.62 -28.68 -8.22
CA PRO A 116 11.97 -28.95 -6.84
C PRO A 116 12.04 -27.62 -6.04
N ASN A 117 12.04 -27.73 -4.72
CA ASN A 117 12.19 -26.57 -3.83
C ASN A 117 11.02 -25.57 -3.84
N THR A 118 9.81 -26.05 -4.08
CA THR A 118 8.57 -25.30 -3.87
C THR A 118 7.86 -25.86 -2.64
N ASN A 119 7.29 -24.97 -1.79
CA ASN A 119 6.61 -25.39 -0.55
C ASN A 119 5.09 -25.26 -0.71
N PHE A 120 4.51 -26.14 -1.50
CA PHE A 120 3.07 -26.12 -1.79
C PHE A 120 2.23 -27.11 -0.98
N ASP A 121 2.76 -27.69 0.11
CA ASP A 121 2.09 -28.76 0.87
C ASP A 121 0.69 -28.39 1.39
N LYS A 122 0.47 -27.07 1.63
CA LYS A 122 -0.79 -26.53 2.11
C LYS A 122 -1.64 -25.85 1.03
N PHE A 123 -1.21 -25.93 -0.24
CA PHE A 123 -1.83 -25.24 -1.35
C PHE A 123 -2.08 -26.20 -2.52
N ASP A 124 -3.17 -26.01 -3.22
CA ASP A 124 -3.43 -26.79 -4.44
C ASP A 124 -2.64 -26.20 -5.62
N LEU A 125 -1.32 -26.18 -5.49
CA LEU A 125 -0.38 -25.57 -6.43
C LEU A 125 0.72 -26.55 -6.82
N ALA A 126 1.20 -26.42 -8.04
CA ALA A 126 2.43 -27.03 -8.54
C ALA A 126 3.07 -26.13 -9.60
N ILE A 127 4.38 -26.14 -9.66
CA ILE A 127 5.13 -25.55 -10.78
C ILE A 127 5.82 -26.68 -11.53
N VAL A 128 5.69 -26.66 -12.84
CA VAL A 128 6.39 -27.57 -13.73
C VAL A 128 7.32 -26.81 -14.65
N GLU A 129 8.46 -27.38 -14.96
CA GLU A 129 9.48 -26.82 -15.83
C GLU A 129 9.56 -27.62 -17.13
N PHE A 130 9.60 -26.94 -18.28
CA PHE A 130 9.90 -27.52 -19.58
C PHE A 130 10.94 -26.68 -20.33
N THR A 131 11.61 -27.29 -21.31
CA THR A 131 12.62 -26.62 -22.13
C THR A 131 12.16 -26.52 -23.58
N SER A 132 12.33 -25.35 -24.20
CA SER A 132 11.99 -25.12 -25.61
C SER A 132 12.96 -24.15 -26.26
N ASN A 133 13.27 -24.41 -27.55
CA ASN A 133 13.96 -23.45 -28.42
C ASN A 133 13.00 -22.45 -29.07
N GLN A 134 11.69 -22.64 -28.94
CA GLN A 134 10.68 -21.69 -29.38
C GLN A 134 10.46 -20.62 -28.29
N THR A 135 10.17 -19.41 -28.72
CA THR A 135 9.86 -18.31 -27.79
C THR A 135 8.36 -18.20 -27.54
N TYR A 136 7.96 -18.37 -26.29
CA TYR A 136 6.59 -18.20 -25.80
C TYR A 136 6.51 -16.92 -24.97
N CYS A 137 5.37 -16.21 -25.10
CA CYS A 137 5.12 -14.97 -24.40
C CYS A 137 4.90 -15.19 -22.90
N LEU A 138 5.38 -14.24 -22.11
CA LEU A 138 5.17 -14.19 -20.67
C LEU A 138 4.13 -13.10 -20.33
N PRO A 139 3.39 -13.24 -19.22
CA PRO A 139 2.50 -12.17 -18.75
C PRO A 139 3.22 -10.83 -18.59
N SER A 140 4.46 -10.83 -18.13
CA SER A 140 5.30 -9.64 -17.97
C SER A 140 5.72 -8.98 -19.29
N GLU A 141 5.82 -9.74 -20.38
CA GLU A 141 6.18 -9.23 -21.71
C GLU A 141 4.97 -8.64 -22.41
N ILE A 142 3.76 -9.13 -22.10
CA ILE A 142 2.51 -8.73 -22.75
C ILE A 142 1.97 -7.44 -22.14
N ALA A 143 1.93 -7.36 -20.81
CA ALA A 143 1.28 -6.28 -20.06
C ALA A 143 2.23 -5.47 -19.17
N ASP A 144 3.55 -5.60 -19.34
CA ASP A 144 4.61 -5.00 -18.50
C ASP A 144 4.55 -5.42 -17.02
N ARG A 145 3.69 -6.39 -16.63
CA ARG A 145 3.54 -6.82 -15.22
C ARG A 145 3.11 -8.27 -15.10
N ILE A 146 3.80 -9.02 -14.24
CA ILE A 146 3.39 -10.39 -13.90
C ILE A 146 2.22 -10.40 -12.92
N ALA A 147 2.08 -9.40 -12.08
CA ALA A 147 1.01 -9.36 -11.08
C ALA A 147 0.68 -7.92 -10.70
N SER A 148 -0.60 -7.60 -10.73
CA SER A 148 -1.13 -6.69 -9.73
C SER A 148 -1.37 -7.53 -8.48
N PHE A 149 -0.69 -7.23 -7.38
CA PHE A 149 -0.97 -7.89 -6.10
C PHE A 149 -2.29 -7.40 -5.50
N ASP A 150 -2.88 -6.37 -6.09
CA ASP A 150 -4.12 -5.74 -5.65
C ASP A 150 -5.29 -6.26 -6.47
N ILE A 151 -6.00 -7.19 -5.86
CA ILE A 151 -7.23 -7.76 -6.39
C ILE A 151 -8.37 -6.99 -5.73
N ASN A 152 -9.16 -6.25 -6.53
CA ASN A 152 -10.30 -5.48 -6.04
C ASN A 152 -11.63 -6.14 -6.43
N LEU A 153 -12.64 -5.99 -5.57
CA LEU A 153 -14.01 -6.35 -5.92
C LEU A 153 -14.45 -5.59 -7.18
N GLU A 154 -15.37 -6.20 -7.93
CA GLU A 154 -15.92 -5.68 -9.19
C GLU A 154 -14.92 -5.58 -10.35
N THR A 155 -13.63 -5.92 -10.16
CA THR A 155 -12.65 -5.94 -11.25
C THR A 155 -13.08 -6.94 -12.33
N PRO A 156 -13.23 -6.51 -13.59
CA PRO A 156 -13.52 -7.43 -14.69
C PRO A 156 -12.35 -8.38 -14.92
N VAL A 157 -12.66 -9.66 -15.14
CA VAL A 157 -11.66 -10.72 -15.32
C VAL A 157 -12.03 -11.64 -16.48
N MET A 158 -10.99 -12.20 -17.09
CA MET A 158 -11.11 -13.31 -18.05
C MET A 158 -10.41 -14.54 -17.47
N ALA A 159 -11.13 -15.67 -17.40
CA ALA A 159 -10.58 -16.96 -17.05
C ALA A 159 -10.39 -17.80 -18.30
N ALA A 160 -9.25 -18.47 -18.41
CA ALA A 160 -8.93 -19.30 -19.56
C ALA A 160 -8.52 -20.72 -19.14
N GLY A 161 -8.73 -21.69 -20.02
CA GLY A 161 -8.26 -23.06 -19.80
C GLY A 161 -8.79 -24.02 -20.83
N TYR A 162 -8.23 -25.21 -20.88
CA TYR A 162 -8.63 -26.27 -21.80
C TYR A 162 -9.70 -27.15 -21.14
N ALA A 163 -10.95 -27.00 -21.57
CA ALA A 163 -12.06 -27.80 -21.07
C ALA A 163 -11.97 -29.26 -21.58
N VAL A 164 -12.19 -30.22 -20.69
CA VAL A 164 -12.17 -31.65 -21.03
C VAL A 164 -13.28 -31.99 -22.04
N SER A 165 -14.45 -31.34 -21.92
CA SER A 165 -15.61 -31.61 -22.78
C SER A 165 -15.41 -31.20 -24.24
N GLU A 166 -14.58 -30.20 -24.51
CA GLU A 166 -14.45 -29.60 -25.84
C GLU A 166 -13.07 -29.84 -26.47
N ASP A 167 -12.10 -30.31 -25.71
CA ASP A 167 -10.67 -30.47 -26.07
C ASP A 167 -10.05 -29.21 -26.73
N LYS A 168 -10.60 -28.03 -26.42
CA LYS A 168 -10.15 -26.72 -26.91
C LYS A 168 -10.03 -25.72 -25.79
N LEU A 169 -9.36 -24.61 -26.09
CA LEU A 169 -9.24 -23.48 -25.15
C LEU A 169 -10.60 -22.79 -25.01
N VAL A 170 -11.09 -22.73 -23.79
CA VAL A 170 -12.29 -22.02 -23.38
C VAL A 170 -11.90 -20.74 -22.66
N LEU A 171 -12.60 -19.67 -22.97
CA LEU A 171 -12.41 -18.33 -22.42
C LEU A 171 -13.74 -17.85 -21.86
N THR A 172 -13.77 -17.45 -20.59
CA THR A 172 -14.98 -16.96 -19.93
C THR A 172 -14.70 -15.63 -19.25
N THR A 173 -15.62 -14.69 -19.38
CA THR A 173 -15.54 -13.37 -18.74
C THR A 173 -16.40 -13.31 -17.50
N GLY A 174 -16.03 -12.47 -16.58
CA GLY A 174 -16.75 -12.22 -15.33
C GLY A 174 -16.11 -11.08 -14.55
N LYS A 175 -16.39 -11.03 -13.26
CA LYS A 175 -15.80 -10.05 -12.35
C LYS A 175 -15.49 -10.69 -11.00
N ILE A 176 -14.57 -10.11 -10.27
CA ILE A 176 -14.27 -10.51 -8.89
C ILE A 176 -15.41 -10.08 -8.00
N GLN A 177 -15.99 -11.02 -7.29
CA GLN A 177 -17.14 -10.76 -6.42
C GLN A 177 -16.82 -11.01 -4.94
N GLN A 178 -15.81 -11.80 -4.66
CA GLN A 178 -15.41 -12.10 -3.30
C GLN A 178 -13.90 -12.28 -3.18
N ILE A 179 -13.34 -11.83 -2.06
CA ILE A 179 -11.94 -12.04 -1.70
C ILE A 179 -11.91 -12.54 -0.26
N ILE A 180 -11.36 -13.74 -0.05
CA ILE A 180 -11.27 -14.37 1.27
C ILE A 180 -9.79 -14.62 1.57
N SER A 181 -9.17 -13.74 2.34
CA SER A 181 -7.71 -13.78 2.54
C SER A 181 -7.27 -14.26 3.93
N GLN A 182 -8.12 -14.12 4.97
CA GLN A 182 -7.77 -14.57 6.34
C GLN A 182 -9.00 -14.88 7.21
N PRO A 183 -9.31 -16.15 7.43
CA PRO A 183 -8.66 -17.31 6.82
C PRO A 183 -9.11 -17.50 5.37
N SER A 184 -8.18 -17.85 4.48
CA SER A 184 -8.52 -18.29 3.13
C SER A 184 -9.29 -19.61 3.15
N LEU A 185 -9.92 -19.97 2.04
CA LEU A 185 -10.39 -21.33 1.88
C LEU A 185 -9.19 -22.30 1.83
N LYS A 186 -9.41 -23.53 2.26
CA LYS A 186 -8.41 -24.58 2.24
C LYS A 186 -7.75 -24.67 0.86
N ASP A 187 -6.51 -25.13 0.83
CA ASP A 187 -5.72 -25.26 -0.38
C ASP A 187 -5.37 -23.92 -1.09
N GLY A 188 -5.60 -22.77 -0.43
CA GLY A 188 -5.18 -21.44 -0.87
C GLY A 188 -6.14 -20.70 -1.78
N TYR A 189 -7.39 -21.12 -1.87
CA TYR A 189 -8.40 -20.42 -2.65
C TYR A 189 -8.88 -19.15 -1.96
N GLU A 190 -8.67 -18.02 -2.64
CA GLU A 190 -8.96 -16.69 -2.08
C GLU A 190 -9.84 -15.83 -3.00
N ILE A 191 -9.77 -16.03 -4.32
CA ILE A 191 -10.46 -15.19 -5.30
C ILE A 191 -11.74 -15.87 -5.76
N GLY A 192 -12.90 -15.31 -5.38
CA GLY A 192 -14.22 -15.71 -5.88
C GLY A 192 -14.66 -14.81 -7.04
N TYR A 193 -14.95 -15.36 -8.20
CA TYR A 193 -15.29 -14.62 -9.41
C TYR A 193 -16.44 -15.27 -10.19
N THR A 194 -17.12 -14.48 -11.02
CA THR A 194 -18.35 -14.91 -11.71
C THR A 194 -18.13 -15.62 -13.04
N SER A 195 -16.88 -15.66 -13.56
CA SER A 195 -16.59 -16.45 -14.77
C SER A 195 -16.85 -17.93 -14.52
N ASN A 196 -17.63 -18.54 -15.39
CA ASN A 196 -17.98 -19.97 -15.25
C ASN A 196 -16.87 -20.85 -15.84
N ILE A 197 -16.00 -21.38 -15.01
CA ILE A 197 -14.96 -22.32 -15.44
C ILE A 197 -15.50 -23.76 -15.49
N GLN A 198 -14.98 -24.53 -16.42
CA GLN A 198 -15.33 -25.93 -16.66
C GLN A 198 -14.23 -26.88 -16.18
N GLN A 199 -14.58 -28.18 -16.06
CA GLN A 199 -13.62 -29.22 -15.77
C GLN A 199 -12.48 -29.23 -16.80
N GLY A 200 -11.24 -29.23 -16.34
CA GLY A 200 -10.03 -29.13 -17.15
C GLY A 200 -9.45 -27.73 -17.24
N MET A 201 -10.19 -26.68 -16.87
CA MET A 201 -9.66 -25.31 -16.84
C MET A 201 -8.79 -25.03 -15.60
N SER A 202 -8.76 -25.95 -14.63
CA SER A 202 -7.89 -25.84 -13.44
C SER A 202 -6.42 -25.63 -13.83
N GLY A 203 -5.74 -24.69 -13.18
CA GLY A 203 -4.35 -24.28 -13.47
C GLY A 203 -4.22 -23.21 -14.58
N GLY A 204 -5.27 -22.93 -15.32
CA GLY A 204 -5.27 -21.86 -16.31
C GLY A 204 -5.35 -20.45 -15.67
N PRO A 205 -5.03 -19.38 -16.41
CA PRO A 205 -4.91 -18.03 -15.88
C PRO A 205 -6.26 -17.38 -15.57
N ILE A 206 -6.23 -16.49 -14.56
CA ILE A 206 -7.21 -15.44 -14.30
C ILE A 206 -6.52 -14.13 -14.62
N ILE A 207 -7.05 -13.40 -15.62
CA ILE A 207 -6.45 -12.16 -16.14
C ILE A 207 -7.40 -11.01 -15.87
N SER A 208 -6.91 -9.91 -15.30
CA SER A 208 -7.71 -8.69 -15.11
C SER A 208 -7.89 -7.92 -16.40
N SER A 209 -8.85 -6.98 -16.44
CA SER A 209 -9.04 -6.05 -17.57
C SER A 209 -7.79 -5.23 -17.91
N PHE A 210 -6.82 -5.14 -17.01
CA PHE A 210 -5.52 -4.51 -17.23
C PHE A 210 -4.48 -5.45 -17.85
N GLY A 211 -4.87 -6.65 -18.27
CA GLY A 211 -3.97 -7.65 -18.84
C GLY A 211 -3.07 -8.38 -17.83
N ASN A 212 -3.21 -8.11 -16.53
CA ASN A 212 -2.38 -8.70 -15.49
C ASN A 212 -2.83 -10.11 -15.15
N LEU A 213 -1.88 -11.04 -14.99
CA LEU A 213 -2.13 -12.34 -14.38
C LEU A 213 -2.33 -12.15 -12.88
N ILE A 214 -3.56 -12.30 -12.38
CA ILE A 214 -3.91 -12.09 -10.98
C ILE A 214 -4.05 -13.38 -10.17
N GLY A 215 -4.27 -14.50 -10.85
CA GLY A 215 -4.41 -15.80 -10.20
C GLY A 215 -4.54 -16.94 -11.19
N ILE A 216 -4.78 -18.13 -10.67
CA ILE A 216 -5.01 -19.36 -11.45
C ILE A 216 -6.34 -20.00 -11.04
N ASN A 217 -7.02 -20.58 -12.01
CA ASN A 217 -8.30 -21.26 -11.84
C ASN A 217 -8.15 -22.53 -10.97
N GLY A 218 -9.15 -22.86 -10.18
CA GLY A 218 -9.15 -24.09 -9.39
C GLY A 218 -10.53 -24.74 -9.23
N ILE A 219 -11.44 -24.12 -8.50
CA ILE A 219 -12.78 -24.68 -8.22
C ILE A 219 -13.82 -24.02 -9.11
N SER A 220 -14.60 -24.82 -9.83
CA SER A 220 -15.74 -24.31 -10.62
C SER A 220 -16.93 -23.95 -9.74
N SER A 221 -17.79 -23.06 -10.25
CA SER A 221 -19.08 -22.79 -9.63
C SER A 221 -19.93 -24.06 -9.55
N TYR A 222 -20.77 -24.16 -8.51
CA TYR A 222 -21.63 -25.31 -8.24
C TYR A 222 -20.91 -26.67 -8.24
N PRO A 223 -19.83 -26.84 -7.45
CA PRO A 223 -19.13 -28.12 -7.37
C PRO A 223 -20.08 -29.21 -6.84
N LEU A 224 -19.83 -30.45 -7.26
CA LEU A 224 -20.66 -31.62 -6.89
C LEU A 224 -20.68 -31.86 -5.37
N PHE A 225 -19.59 -31.51 -4.67
CA PHE A 225 -19.46 -31.70 -3.22
C PHE A 225 -19.14 -30.38 -2.51
N ASN A 226 -19.83 -30.08 -1.41
CA ASN A 226 -19.57 -28.92 -0.54
C ASN A 226 -18.30 -29.05 0.31
N THR A 227 -17.60 -30.16 0.22
CA THR A 227 -16.32 -30.41 0.97
C THR A 227 -15.17 -29.50 0.53
N ALA A 228 -15.32 -28.81 -0.61
CA ALA A 228 -14.34 -27.83 -1.09
C ALA A 228 -14.31 -26.55 -0.22
N TYR A 229 -15.38 -26.26 0.55
CA TYR A 229 -15.49 -25.04 1.32
C TYR A 229 -15.20 -25.29 2.80
N ILE A 230 -13.93 -25.24 3.15
CA ILE A 230 -13.40 -25.30 4.51
C ILE A 230 -12.35 -24.20 4.60
N TYR A 231 -12.35 -23.42 5.65
CA TYR A 231 -11.30 -22.43 5.89
C TYR A 231 -9.98 -23.08 6.32
N THR A 232 -8.88 -22.40 6.11
CA THR A 232 -7.53 -22.85 6.51
C THR A 232 -7.38 -23.07 8.03
N ASN A 233 -8.27 -22.49 8.83
CA ASN A 233 -8.36 -22.74 10.28
C ASN A 233 -9.30 -23.90 10.63
N GLU A 234 -9.66 -24.74 9.65
CA GLU A 234 -10.54 -25.91 9.73
C GLU A 234 -12.02 -25.60 10.12
N LYS A 235 -12.38 -24.34 10.29
CA LYS A 235 -13.78 -23.96 10.46
C LYS A 235 -14.52 -24.12 9.13
N ARG A 236 -15.80 -24.52 9.22
CA ARG A 236 -16.68 -24.57 8.06
C ARG A 236 -17.42 -23.24 7.91
N PRO A 237 -17.57 -22.73 6.69
CA PRO A 237 -18.49 -21.63 6.44
C PRO A 237 -19.92 -22.01 6.86
N THR A 238 -20.71 -21.01 7.17
CA THR A 238 -22.15 -21.19 7.42
C THR A 238 -22.88 -21.68 6.18
N ASN A 239 -24.07 -22.24 6.33
CA ASN A 239 -24.85 -22.68 5.18
C ASN A 239 -25.14 -21.53 4.20
N THR A 240 -25.34 -20.31 4.70
CA THR A 240 -25.57 -19.12 3.88
C THR A 240 -24.30 -18.77 3.08
N GLU A 241 -23.15 -18.75 3.70
CA GLU A 241 -21.88 -18.52 3.02
C GLU A 241 -21.58 -19.59 1.96
N ILE A 242 -21.86 -20.87 2.27
CA ILE A 242 -21.69 -21.96 1.28
C ILE A 242 -22.59 -21.73 0.06
N GLN A 243 -23.83 -21.27 0.23
CA GLN A 243 -24.71 -20.99 -0.89
C GLN A 243 -24.17 -19.82 -1.76
N GLU A 244 -23.57 -18.80 -1.17
CA GLU A 244 -22.94 -17.73 -1.90
C GLU A 244 -21.63 -18.18 -2.59
N PHE A 245 -20.79 -18.96 -1.88
CA PHE A 245 -19.54 -19.49 -2.44
C PHE A 245 -19.76 -20.39 -3.66
N ARG A 246 -20.84 -21.16 -3.64
CA ARG A 246 -21.20 -22.07 -4.77
C ARG A 246 -21.54 -21.33 -6.05
N LYS A 247 -21.99 -20.09 -5.99
CA LYS A 247 -22.29 -19.28 -7.17
C LYS A 247 -21.04 -18.81 -7.91
N LEU A 248 -19.87 -18.90 -7.27
CA LEU A 248 -18.61 -18.37 -7.77
C LEU A 248 -17.66 -19.50 -8.16
N SER A 249 -16.84 -19.23 -9.15
CA SER A 249 -15.61 -19.97 -9.39
C SER A 249 -14.51 -19.43 -8.47
N TRP A 250 -13.57 -20.29 -8.05
CA TRP A 250 -12.54 -19.90 -7.10
C TRP A 250 -11.15 -20.14 -7.68
N GLY A 251 -10.27 -19.17 -7.45
CA GLY A 251 -8.87 -19.19 -7.86
C GLY A 251 -7.90 -18.90 -6.74
N ILE A 252 -6.65 -19.25 -6.98
CA ILE A 252 -5.53 -18.98 -6.08
C ILE A 252 -4.79 -17.76 -6.61
N PRO A 253 -4.57 -16.71 -5.78
CA PRO A 253 -3.86 -15.52 -6.21
C PRO A 253 -2.43 -15.83 -6.67
N ILE A 254 -1.95 -15.14 -7.70
CA ILE A 254 -0.56 -15.29 -8.17
C ILE A 254 0.45 -14.88 -7.08
N LYS A 255 0.12 -13.93 -6.22
CA LYS A 255 0.94 -13.59 -5.04
C LYS A 255 1.17 -14.79 -4.13
N THR A 256 0.15 -15.62 -3.91
CA THR A 256 0.25 -16.85 -3.11
C THR A 256 1.18 -17.86 -3.79
N VAL A 257 1.09 -18.00 -5.13
CA VAL A 257 2.03 -18.83 -5.90
C VAL A 257 3.47 -18.37 -5.68
N LEU A 258 3.76 -17.09 -5.89
CA LEU A 258 5.11 -16.53 -5.77
C LEU A 258 5.65 -16.59 -4.33
N ALA A 259 4.78 -16.41 -3.33
CA ALA A 259 5.16 -16.47 -1.91
C ALA A 259 5.62 -17.87 -1.45
N GLN A 260 5.26 -18.92 -2.19
CA GLN A 260 5.66 -20.30 -1.89
C GLN A 260 6.87 -20.78 -2.70
N VAL A 261 7.41 -19.95 -3.59
CA VAL A 261 8.62 -20.23 -4.39
C VAL A 261 9.83 -19.64 -3.66
N LYS A 262 10.92 -20.41 -3.60
CA LYS A 262 12.15 -19.94 -2.96
C LYS A 262 12.71 -18.69 -3.65
N PRO A 263 13.23 -17.71 -2.90
CA PRO A 263 13.78 -16.46 -3.45
C PRO A 263 14.84 -16.69 -4.56
N GLU A 264 15.65 -17.75 -4.44
CA GLU A 264 16.69 -18.07 -5.42
C GLU A 264 16.08 -18.44 -6.78
N VAL A 265 14.93 -19.12 -6.78
CA VAL A 265 14.20 -19.47 -8.01
C VAL A 265 13.55 -18.21 -8.59
N LEU A 266 12.92 -17.39 -7.75
CA LEU A 266 12.31 -16.13 -8.19
C LEU A 266 13.36 -15.23 -8.85
N THR A 267 14.52 -15.06 -8.21
CA THR A 267 15.64 -14.29 -8.76
C THR A 267 16.17 -14.90 -10.07
N ALA A 268 16.33 -16.23 -10.11
CA ALA A 268 16.86 -16.92 -11.29
C ALA A 268 15.97 -16.75 -12.54
N TYR A 269 14.66 -16.60 -12.36
CA TYR A 269 13.66 -16.43 -13.41
C TYR A 269 13.18 -14.99 -13.57
N ASN A 270 13.85 -14.01 -12.92
CA ASN A 270 13.49 -12.59 -12.91
C ASN A 270 12.01 -12.34 -12.56
N LEU A 271 11.49 -13.17 -11.65
CA LEU A 271 10.16 -13.03 -11.12
C LEU A 271 10.16 -11.99 -9.99
N PRO A 272 9.08 -11.23 -9.82
CA PRO A 272 8.96 -10.39 -8.64
C PRO A 272 9.01 -11.31 -7.42
N ILE A 273 9.94 -11.00 -6.53
CA ILE A 273 9.86 -11.54 -5.17
C ILE A 273 8.59 -10.91 -4.64
N PRO A 274 7.53 -11.68 -4.31
CA PRO A 274 6.41 -11.08 -3.65
C PRO A 274 7.03 -10.32 -2.50
N ASP A 275 6.63 -9.07 -2.31
CA ASP A 275 6.64 -8.55 -0.96
C ASP A 275 5.82 -9.60 -0.19
N ILE A 276 6.51 -10.66 0.23
CA ILE A 276 6.07 -11.32 1.42
C ILE A 276 5.87 -10.09 2.28
N LYS A 277 4.60 -9.72 2.55
CA LYS A 277 4.39 -9.10 3.80
C LYS A 277 5.17 -10.05 4.72
N GLN A 278 6.42 -9.72 4.92
CA GLN A 278 6.78 -9.69 6.27
C GLN A 278 5.61 -8.83 6.78
N THR A 279 4.52 -9.46 7.26
CA THR A 279 4.36 -9.37 8.68
C THR A 279 5.79 -9.33 9.07
N ILE A 280 6.35 -8.11 9.16
CA ILE A 280 7.50 -7.91 9.97
C ILE A 280 7.03 -8.71 11.16
N ALA A 281 7.45 -9.97 11.24
CA ALA A 281 7.46 -10.67 12.49
C ALA A 281 8.32 -9.70 13.21
N GLU A 282 7.65 -8.75 13.88
CA GLU A 282 8.29 -7.67 14.57
C GLU A 282 9.29 -8.44 15.35
N VAL A 283 10.58 -8.27 14.99
CA VAL A 283 11.61 -8.94 15.75
C VAL A 283 11.26 -8.47 17.13
N PRO A 284 10.77 -9.36 18.02
CA PRO A 284 10.13 -8.92 19.25
C PRO A 284 11.12 -8.01 19.91
N LEU A 285 10.70 -6.79 20.20
CA LEU A 285 11.58 -5.85 20.86
C LEU A 285 12.08 -6.55 22.11
N THR A 286 13.39 -6.61 22.32
CA THR A 286 14.02 -7.35 23.41
C THR A 286 14.61 -6.38 24.41
N GLY A 287 14.91 -6.85 25.61
CA GLY A 287 15.44 -6.02 26.67
C GLY A 287 14.46 -4.92 27.09
N TRP A 288 14.96 -3.77 27.46
CA TRP A 288 14.15 -2.66 27.97
C TRP A 288 13.10 -2.13 26.98
N LEU A 289 13.36 -2.18 25.64
CA LEU A 289 12.36 -1.84 24.64
C LEU A 289 11.19 -2.82 24.62
N GLY A 290 11.46 -4.11 24.80
CA GLY A 290 10.40 -5.12 24.92
C GLY A 290 9.57 -4.96 26.20
N GLU A 291 10.22 -4.60 27.31
CA GLU A 291 9.52 -4.27 28.56
C GLU A 291 8.65 -3.01 28.42
N LEU A 292 9.15 -2.01 27.71
CA LEU A 292 8.43 -0.78 27.43
C LEU A 292 7.21 -1.03 26.55
N GLU A 293 7.35 -1.84 25.49
CA GLU A 293 6.24 -2.28 24.65
C GLU A 293 5.20 -3.06 25.45
N ALA A 294 5.64 -3.97 26.33
CA ALA A 294 4.74 -4.74 27.18
C ALA A 294 3.92 -3.83 28.12
N LYS A 295 4.56 -2.82 28.73
CA LYS A 295 3.88 -1.80 29.54
C LYS A 295 2.85 -1.02 28.69
N ALA A 296 3.25 -0.56 27.51
CA ALA A 296 2.38 0.17 26.62
C ALA A 296 1.12 -0.65 26.24
N LYS A 297 1.29 -1.95 26.00
CA LYS A 297 0.22 -2.86 25.65
C LYS A 297 -0.80 -3.05 26.78
N GLN A 298 -0.34 -3.06 28.03
CA GLN A 298 -1.21 -3.25 29.20
C GLN A 298 -2.17 -2.08 29.45
N ILE A 299 -1.77 -0.86 29.07
CA ILE A 299 -2.54 0.37 29.30
C ILE A 299 -3.34 0.82 28.07
N THR A 300 -3.13 0.19 26.90
CA THR A 300 -3.76 0.58 25.66
C THR A 300 -4.91 -0.35 25.29
N VAL A 301 -6.04 0.21 24.94
CA VAL A 301 -7.21 -0.53 24.48
C VAL A 301 -7.55 -0.18 23.03
N ARG A 302 -8.24 -1.09 22.32
CA ARG A 302 -8.87 -0.81 21.04
C ARG A 302 -10.31 -0.38 21.25
N ILE A 303 -10.76 0.61 20.52
CA ILE A 303 -12.14 1.10 20.53
C ILE A 303 -12.75 0.78 19.16
N ASP A 304 -13.69 -0.15 19.13
CA ASP A 304 -14.40 -0.58 17.93
C ASP A 304 -15.77 0.11 17.84
N SER A 305 -16.08 0.68 16.68
CA SER A 305 -17.38 1.30 16.38
C SER A 305 -18.27 0.34 15.62
N SER A 306 -19.59 0.43 15.83
CA SER A 306 -20.60 -0.29 15.03
C SER A 306 -20.58 0.04 13.54
N SER A 307 -19.99 1.19 13.14
CA SER A 307 -19.75 1.55 11.74
C SER A 307 -18.55 0.83 11.10
N GLY A 308 -17.89 -0.10 11.82
CA GLY A 308 -16.72 -0.82 11.34
C GLY A 308 -15.42 -0.02 11.39
N SER A 309 -15.39 1.17 11.99
CA SER A 309 -14.17 1.92 12.27
C SER A 309 -13.61 1.51 13.63
N ASN A 310 -12.29 1.66 13.79
CA ASN A 310 -11.63 1.48 15.08
C ASN A 310 -10.71 2.66 15.41
N GLY A 311 -10.43 2.81 16.70
CA GLY A 311 -9.42 3.68 17.26
C GLY A 311 -8.72 3.01 18.43
N SER A 312 -7.92 3.76 19.13
CA SER A 312 -7.20 3.33 20.34
C SER A 312 -7.59 4.20 21.53
N GLY A 313 -7.27 3.76 22.72
CA GLY A 313 -7.52 4.51 23.96
C GLY A 313 -6.53 4.10 25.04
N ILE A 314 -6.50 4.88 26.12
CA ILE A 314 -5.56 4.76 27.24
C ILE A 314 -6.37 4.60 28.53
N ILE A 315 -6.17 3.54 29.29
CA ILE A 315 -6.78 3.36 30.60
C ILE A 315 -6.09 4.32 31.58
N ILE A 316 -6.79 5.37 32.05
CA ILE A 316 -6.20 6.42 32.90
C ILE A 316 -6.66 6.37 34.36
N ALA A 317 -7.75 5.67 34.65
CA ALA A 317 -8.27 5.55 36.01
C ALA A 317 -9.13 4.29 36.18
N LYS A 318 -9.23 3.80 37.43
CA LYS A 318 -10.14 2.74 37.87
C LYS A 318 -10.83 3.18 39.15
N GLN A 319 -12.15 3.06 39.21
CA GLN A 319 -12.95 3.30 40.42
C GLN A 319 -13.95 2.15 40.57
N GLY A 320 -13.71 1.30 41.58
CA GLY A 320 -14.44 0.02 41.66
C GLY A 320 -14.22 -0.84 40.43
N ASP A 321 -15.28 -1.25 39.78
CA ASP A 321 -15.23 -2.02 38.52
C ASP A 321 -15.27 -1.13 37.26
N ILE A 322 -15.32 0.20 37.42
CA ILE A 322 -15.42 1.15 36.31
C ILE A 322 -14.03 1.63 35.93
N TYR A 323 -13.70 1.42 34.66
CA TYR A 323 -12.47 1.92 34.03
C TYR A 323 -12.75 3.15 33.17
N THR A 324 -11.88 4.14 33.26
CA THR A 324 -11.92 5.36 32.45
C THR A 324 -10.83 5.31 31.38
N VAL A 325 -11.25 5.49 30.13
CA VAL A 325 -10.37 5.47 28.95
C VAL A 325 -10.34 6.85 28.32
N LEU A 326 -9.14 7.39 28.14
CA LEU A 326 -8.86 8.62 27.39
C LEU A 326 -8.59 8.25 25.93
N THR A 327 -9.17 9.01 24.98
CA THR A 327 -9.02 8.78 23.55
C THR A 327 -9.14 10.11 22.78
N ALA A 328 -9.00 10.07 21.47
CA ALA A 328 -9.27 11.21 20.59
C ALA A 328 -10.80 11.31 20.33
N ALA A 329 -11.32 12.55 20.27
CA ALA A 329 -12.76 12.79 20.07
C ALA A 329 -13.28 12.20 18.76
N HIS A 330 -12.50 12.30 17.66
CA HIS A 330 -12.89 11.77 16.36
C HIS A 330 -13.00 10.23 16.31
N VAL A 331 -12.53 9.52 17.34
CA VAL A 331 -12.72 8.05 17.48
C VAL A 331 -14.15 7.72 17.86
N VAL A 332 -14.75 8.56 18.73
CA VAL A 332 -16.09 8.32 19.32
C VAL A 332 -17.13 9.35 18.92
N CYS A 333 -16.78 10.29 18.05
CA CYS A 333 -17.71 11.28 17.50
C CYS A 333 -17.24 11.71 16.09
N LYS A 334 -18.14 11.70 15.15
CA LYS A 334 -17.94 12.25 13.81
C LYS A 334 -19.14 13.12 13.44
N PRO A 335 -18.93 14.38 13.06
CA PRO A 335 -17.66 15.12 13.08
C PRO A 335 -17.28 15.57 14.52
N PRO A 336 -16.01 15.52 14.90
CA PRO A 336 -15.56 15.81 16.27
C PRO A 336 -15.71 17.28 16.70
N ASP A 337 -15.83 18.18 15.75
CA ASP A 337 -15.99 19.63 15.95
C ASP A 337 -17.46 20.07 16.16
N LYS A 338 -18.41 19.12 16.07
CA LYS A 338 -19.84 19.36 16.27
C LYS A 338 -20.35 18.51 17.42
N VAL A 339 -19.89 18.84 18.62
CA VAL A 339 -20.37 18.18 19.85
C VAL A 339 -21.89 18.29 19.92
N GLY A 340 -22.58 17.18 20.15
CA GLY A 340 -24.05 17.08 20.11
C GLY A 340 -24.65 16.65 18.76
N LEU A 341 -23.85 16.61 17.70
CA LEU A 341 -24.23 16.12 16.36
C LEU A 341 -23.42 14.87 15.95
N CYS A 342 -22.87 14.15 16.93
CA CYS A 342 -22.16 12.90 16.66
C CYS A 342 -23.09 11.87 16.02
N GLU A 343 -22.62 11.18 14.99
CA GLU A 343 -23.35 10.04 14.42
C GLU A 343 -23.65 9.02 15.53
N PRO A 344 -24.88 8.49 15.60
CA PRO A 344 -25.25 7.51 16.61
C PRO A 344 -24.55 6.18 16.34
N ASN A 345 -23.44 5.97 17.01
CA ASN A 345 -22.70 4.70 16.97
C ASN A 345 -22.63 4.07 18.35
N THR A 346 -22.58 2.75 18.39
CA THR A 346 -22.21 2.00 19.60
C THR A 346 -20.73 1.66 19.55
N TYR A 347 -20.09 1.64 20.72
CA TYR A 347 -18.66 1.39 20.85
C TYR A 347 -18.39 0.22 21.79
N LYS A 348 -17.30 -0.50 21.51
CA LYS A 348 -16.79 -1.58 22.35
C LYS A 348 -15.32 -1.37 22.62
N ILE A 349 -14.90 -1.61 23.85
CA ILE A 349 -13.51 -1.65 24.25
C ILE A 349 -13.00 -3.08 24.14
N LEU A 350 -11.93 -3.29 23.40
CA LEU A 350 -11.17 -4.54 23.38
C LEU A 350 -9.89 -4.35 24.21
N THR A 351 -9.77 -5.15 25.26
CA THR A 351 -8.64 -5.12 26.20
C THR A 351 -7.52 -6.07 25.77
N VAL A 352 -6.38 -5.99 26.44
CA VAL A 352 -5.16 -6.75 26.12
C VAL A 352 -5.35 -8.26 26.16
N ASP A 353 -6.27 -8.76 26.99
CA ASP A 353 -6.65 -10.18 27.11
C ASP A 353 -7.67 -10.65 26.06
N GLY A 354 -8.07 -9.76 25.12
CA GLY A 354 -9.01 -10.05 24.04
C GLY A 354 -10.48 -10.00 24.46
N LYS A 355 -10.81 -9.57 25.68
CA LYS A 355 -12.19 -9.39 26.14
C LYS A 355 -12.76 -8.09 25.57
N GLN A 356 -14.06 -8.11 25.29
CA GLN A 356 -14.80 -6.95 24.77
C GLN A 356 -15.83 -6.47 25.79
N TYR A 357 -15.86 -5.16 26.01
CA TYR A 357 -16.77 -4.48 26.91
C TYR A 357 -17.55 -3.39 26.18
N PRO A 358 -18.85 -3.26 26.39
CA PRO A 358 -19.61 -2.17 25.82
C PRO A 358 -19.21 -0.84 26.49
N VAL A 359 -19.20 0.22 25.70
CA VAL A 359 -19.11 1.59 26.21
C VAL A 359 -20.53 2.09 26.48
N GLU A 360 -20.77 2.57 27.68
CA GLU A 360 -22.04 3.22 28.04
C GLU A 360 -22.12 4.60 27.35
N PRO A 361 -23.09 4.83 26.44
CA PRO A 361 -23.13 6.08 25.65
C PRO A 361 -23.17 7.35 26.53
N SER A 362 -23.85 7.30 27.69
CA SER A 362 -23.92 8.42 28.63
C SER A 362 -22.59 8.81 29.26
N THR A 363 -21.59 7.92 29.20
CA THR A 363 -20.25 8.14 29.75
C THR A 363 -19.30 8.82 28.74
N ILE A 364 -19.67 8.92 27.46
CA ILE A 364 -18.89 9.60 26.46
C ILE A 364 -18.89 11.10 26.76
N LYS A 365 -17.73 11.66 27.06
CA LYS A 365 -17.52 13.07 27.30
C LYS A 365 -16.52 13.61 26.29
N LEU A 366 -16.85 14.73 25.70
CA LEU A 366 -16.10 15.40 24.65
C LEU A 366 -15.87 16.86 25.06
N GLU A 367 -14.77 17.43 24.65
CA GLU A 367 -14.49 18.86 24.83
C GLU A 367 -14.54 19.56 23.48
N GLU A 368 -15.29 20.67 23.41
CA GLU A 368 -15.39 21.46 22.19
C GLU A 368 -14.06 22.15 21.85
N GLY A 369 -13.63 22.04 20.60
CA GLY A 369 -12.41 22.68 20.10
C GLY A 369 -11.11 21.92 20.40
N VAL A 370 -11.18 20.80 21.15
CA VAL A 370 -10.03 19.92 21.40
C VAL A 370 -10.43 18.50 21.04
N ASP A 371 -9.57 17.80 20.30
CA ASP A 371 -9.84 16.44 19.84
C ASP A 371 -9.59 15.40 20.94
N LEU A 372 -10.20 15.59 22.11
CA LEU A 372 -10.13 14.71 23.27
C LEU A 372 -11.51 14.21 23.68
N ALA A 373 -11.55 12.94 24.06
CA ALA A 373 -12.74 12.29 24.61
C ALA A 373 -12.37 11.36 25.77
N VAL A 374 -13.36 11.14 26.63
CA VAL A 374 -13.31 10.13 27.68
C VAL A 374 -14.50 9.21 27.53
N VAL A 375 -14.27 7.91 27.68
CA VAL A 375 -15.30 6.86 27.70
C VAL A 375 -15.08 5.94 28.89
N LYS A 376 -16.13 5.22 29.33
CA LYS A 376 -16.04 4.29 30.45
C LYS A 376 -16.56 2.90 30.05
N PHE A 377 -15.97 1.88 30.66
CA PHE A 377 -16.45 0.50 30.62
C PHE A 377 -16.36 -0.15 32.00
N THR A 378 -17.13 -1.18 32.21
CA THR A 378 -17.18 -1.92 33.49
C THR A 378 -16.58 -3.30 33.33
N SER A 379 -15.68 -3.67 34.25
CA SER A 379 -15.03 -4.98 34.25
C SER A 379 -14.55 -5.34 35.67
N GLN A 380 -14.73 -6.62 36.04
CA GLN A 380 -14.19 -7.19 37.30
C GLN A 380 -12.71 -7.60 37.14
N GLU A 381 -12.18 -7.62 35.90
CA GLU A 381 -10.78 -7.91 35.64
C GLU A 381 -9.87 -6.77 36.13
N ASN A 382 -8.60 -7.08 36.37
CA ASN A 382 -7.63 -6.09 36.84
C ASN A 382 -6.69 -5.62 35.73
N TYR A 383 -7.09 -4.57 35.01
CA TYR A 383 -6.27 -3.93 33.99
C TYR A 383 -5.36 -2.86 34.58
N GLN A 384 -4.18 -2.68 33.96
CA GLN A 384 -3.25 -1.65 34.39
C GLN A 384 -3.73 -0.25 34.02
N VAL A 385 -3.54 0.68 34.94
CA VAL A 385 -3.83 2.10 34.75
C VAL A 385 -2.54 2.83 34.41
N ALA A 386 -2.59 3.65 33.36
CA ALA A 386 -1.45 4.44 32.90
C ALA A 386 -1.02 5.48 33.95
N THR A 387 0.26 5.71 34.03
CA THR A 387 0.83 6.90 34.67
C THR A 387 0.96 8.00 33.62
N LEU A 388 0.32 9.14 33.85
CA LEU A 388 0.49 10.32 33.01
C LEU A 388 1.75 11.08 33.46
N ALA A 389 2.49 11.64 32.51
CA ALA A 389 3.68 12.44 32.80
C ALA A 389 3.49 13.87 32.27
N ASN A 390 3.56 14.84 33.15
CA ASN A 390 3.35 16.26 32.84
C ASN A 390 4.64 17.05 33.16
N TYR A 391 5.53 17.09 32.19
CA TYR A 391 6.77 17.86 32.22
C TYR A 391 7.05 18.50 30.85
N PRO A 392 7.84 19.57 30.75
CA PRO A 392 8.25 20.14 29.47
C PRO A 392 9.12 19.15 28.71
N THR A 393 8.66 18.68 27.55
CA THR A 393 9.43 17.81 26.66
C THR A 393 10.52 18.62 25.94
N LYS A 394 11.64 17.94 25.64
CA LYS A 394 12.77 18.55 24.93
C LYS A 394 12.76 18.16 23.46
N ASP A 395 13.27 19.04 22.60
CA ASP A 395 13.51 18.70 21.20
C ASP A 395 14.45 17.50 21.09
N PHE A 396 14.08 16.59 20.18
CA PHE A 396 14.83 15.35 19.88
C PHE A 396 14.83 14.30 20.99
N GLU A 397 14.03 14.49 22.04
CA GLU A 397 13.78 13.45 23.02
C GLU A 397 13.11 12.24 22.33
N TYR A 398 13.58 11.03 22.64
CA TYR A 398 12.97 9.81 22.11
C TYR A 398 11.61 9.58 22.78
N MET A 399 10.66 9.18 21.95
CA MET A 399 9.30 8.89 22.37
C MET A 399 8.77 7.66 21.65
N PHE A 400 7.67 7.11 22.16
CA PHE A 400 7.08 5.88 21.69
C PHE A 400 5.58 6.07 21.51
N THR A 401 5.01 5.47 20.48
CA THR A 401 3.57 5.54 20.22
C THR A 401 3.01 4.12 20.11
N ALA A 402 1.87 3.89 20.73
CA ALA A 402 1.23 2.59 20.71
C ALA A 402 -0.22 2.68 20.27
N GLY A 403 -0.76 1.59 19.70
CA GLY A 403 -2.15 1.54 19.30
C GLY A 403 -2.48 0.35 18.40
N TYR A 404 -3.71 0.36 17.90
CA TYR A 404 -4.28 -0.67 17.05
C TYR A 404 -4.61 -0.10 15.67
N PRO A 405 -3.67 -0.12 14.71
CA PRO A 405 -3.91 0.40 13.37
C PRO A 405 -4.98 -0.40 12.64
N ARG A 406 -5.75 0.29 11.79
CA ARG A 406 -6.67 -0.34 10.86
C ARG A 406 -5.90 -0.84 9.63
N LEU A 407 -5.39 -2.06 9.71
CA LEU A 407 -4.69 -2.74 8.63
C LEU A 407 -5.51 -3.94 8.15
N GLY A 408 -6.40 -3.73 7.17
CA GLY A 408 -7.34 -4.73 6.69
C GLY A 408 -8.40 -5.10 7.74
N GLU A 409 -8.85 -6.36 7.75
CA GLU A 409 -9.84 -6.87 8.72
C GLU A 409 -9.30 -7.05 10.14
N LYS A 410 -7.98 -7.08 10.30
CA LYS A 410 -7.31 -7.18 11.60
C LYS A 410 -6.69 -5.84 11.96
N SER A 411 -6.91 -5.43 13.20
CA SER A 411 -6.20 -4.29 13.82
C SER A 411 -5.10 -4.84 14.72
N PRO A 412 -3.92 -5.20 14.16
CA PRO A 412 -2.82 -5.75 14.95
C PRO A 412 -2.29 -4.67 15.89
N TRP A 413 -1.75 -5.09 17.04
CA TRP A 413 -1.00 -4.19 17.91
C TRP A 413 0.19 -3.57 17.17
N ARG A 414 0.48 -2.30 17.45
CA ARG A 414 1.68 -1.60 16.97
C ARG A 414 2.31 -0.76 18.07
N PHE A 415 3.63 -0.83 18.13
CA PHE A 415 4.47 0.00 18.97
C PHE A 415 5.55 0.61 18.09
N THR A 416 5.60 1.93 18.00
CA THR A 416 6.49 2.65 17.10
C THR A 416 7.31 3.68 17.84
N LEU A 417 8.49 3.98 17.33
CA LEU A 417 9.52 4.79 17.95
C LEU A 417 9.80 6.04 17.12
N GLY A 418 10.10 7.14 17.79
CA GLY A 418 10.39 8.42 17.14
C GLY A 418 11.09 9.41 18.06
N GLN A 419 11.12 10.65 17.62
CA GLN A 419 11.65 11.79 18.39
C GLN A 419 10.64 12.93 18.37
N ILE A 420 10.63 13.69 19.45
CA ILE A 420 9.84 14.94 19.57
C ILE A 420 10.53 16.04 18.78
N TYR A 421 9.74 16.90 18.15
CA TYR A 421 10.18 18.12 17.49
C TYR A 421 9.54 19.35 18.12
N SER A 422 10.23 20.48 18.05
CA SER A 422 9.65 21.77 18.47
C SER A 422 8.43 22.11 17.61
N LYS A 423 7.55 22.97 18.15
CA LYS A 423 6.38 23.49 17.43
C LYS A 423 6.79 24.19 16.12
N GLU A 424 7.89 24.93 16.12
CA GLU A 424 8.39 25.64 14.93
C GLU A 424 8.84 24.66 13.84
N GLN A 425 9.49 23.57 14.19
CA GLN A 425 9.88 22.52 13.25
C GLN A 425 8.67 21.73 12.81
N GLY A 426 7.72 21.47 13.71
CA GLY A 426 6.45 20.86 13.43
C GLY A 426 5.60 21.70 12.47
N LEU A 427 5.56 23.01 12.68
CA LEU A 427 4.82 23.94 11.80
C LEU A 427 5.34 23.91 10.36
N LEU A 428 6.63 23.82 10.15
CA LEU A 428 7.21 23.66 8.83
C LEU A 428 6.80 22.31 8.19
N ALA A 429 6.68 21.26 9.00
CA ALA A 429 6.18 19.96 8.55
C ALA A 429 4.66 19.97 8.32
N THR A 430 3.91 20.71 9.12
CA THR A 430 2.44 20.80 9.03
C THR A 430 1.94 21.63 7.86
N THR A 431 2.77 22.49 7.25
CA THR A 431 2.44 23.11 5.95
C THR A 431 2.42 22.11 4.80
N GLN A 432 2.83 20.85 5.05
CA GLN A 432 2.79 19.75 4.09
C GLN A 432 1.50 18.92 4.17
N SER A 433 0.39 19.49 4.59
CA SER A 433 -0.87 18.79 4.81
C SER A 433 -1.39 17.99 3.62
N ASP A 434 -1.94 16.84 3.97
CA ASP A 434 -2.85 15.98 3.19
C ASP A 434 -2.41 15.52 1.80
N PHE A 435 -1.64 14.42 1.80
CA PHE A 435 -1.29 13.66 0.61
C PHE A 435 -2.47 12.83 0.04
N ASN A 436 -3.62 12.77 0.70
CA ASN A 436 -4.77 11.96 0.30
C ASN A 436 -5.96 12.83 -0.11
N ASN A 437 -6.04 13.21 -1.39
CA ASN A 437 -7.20 13.87 -1.96
C ASN A 437 -8.19 12.97 -2.72
N ASN A 438 -8.18 11.65 -2.49
CA ASN A 438 -9.13 10.74 -3.15
C ASN A 438 -10.30 10.29 -2.27
N SER A 439 -10.60 10.99 -1.18
CA SER A 439 -11.90 10.84 -0.51
C SER A 439 -12.77 12.02 -0.83
N SER A 440 -13.72 11.83 -1.72
CA SER A 440 -14.92 12.64 -1.89
C SER A 440 -15.63 12.77 -0.55
N GLY A 441 -15.45 13.84 0.14
CA GLY A 441 -16.17 14.13 1.36
C GLY A 441 -15.39 15.03 2.28
N THR A 442 -15.76 16.31 2.23
CA THR A 442 -15.44 17.36 3.22
C THR A 442 -13.95 17.48 3.54
N ALA A 443 -13.30 18.40 2.85
CA ALA A 443 -12.00 18.92 3.20
C ALA A 443 -11.97 19.31 4.69
N GLN A 444 -11.49 18.42 5.55
CA GLN A 444 -11.06 18.81 6.89
C GLN A 444 -9.68 19.45 6.73
N SER A 445 -9.67 20.67 6.24
CA SER A 445 -8.52 21.55 6.31
C SER A 445 -8.41 22.10 7.71
N ALA A 446 -8.23 21.27 8.70
CA ALA A 446 -7.80 21.80 9.97
C ALA A 446 -6.33 22.18 9.82
N SER A 447 -5.97 23.41 10.13
CA SER A 447 -4.58 23.73 10.43
C SER A 447 -4.11 22.68 11.44
N SER A 448 -2.95 22.15 11.23
CA SER A 448 -2.40 21.02 11.99
C SER A 448 -2.35 21.22 13.49
N LEU A 449 -2.43 22.45 13.97
CA LEU A 449 -2.42 22.78 15.39
C LEU A 449 -3.81 23.09 15.97
N THR A 450 -4.91 23.02 15.18
CA THR A 450 -6.25 23.09 15.75
C THR A 450 -6.62 21.76 16.42
N GLY A 451 -7.44 21.81 17.44
CA GLY A 451 -7.86 20.62 18.18
C GLY A 451 -6.89 20.19 19.29
N GLY A 452 -5.97 21.09 19.69
CA GLY A 452 -5.02 20.83 20.79
C GLY A 452 -3.74 20.07 20.39
N TYR A 453 -3.48 19.90 19.09
CA TYR A 453 -2.31 19.20 18.59
C TYR A 453 -1.04 20.05 18.71
N GLU A 454 -0.39 19.95 19.86
CA GLU A 454 0.82 20.71 20.16
C GLU A 454 2.08 19.85 20.27
N LEU A 455 1.92 18.52 20.29
CA LEU A 455 3.01 17.55 20.35
C LEU A 455 3.29 17.03 18.95
N VAL A 456 4.47 17.31 18.42
CA VAL A 456 4.92 16.88 17.08
C VAL A 456 6.03 15.85 17.23
N TYR A 457 5.94 14.75 16.48
CA TYR A 457 6.92 13.68 16.60
C TYR A 457 7.03 12.80 15.33
N SER A 458 8.17 12.12 15.21
CA SER A 458 8.54 11.40 14.00
C SER A 458 8.16 9.91 13.98
N SER A 459 7.54 9.37 15.03
CA SER A 459 7.14 7.96 15.00
C SER A 459 6.12 7.70 13.89
N ILE A 460 6.20 6.52 13.26
CA ILE A 460 5.26 6.13 12.21
C ILE A 460 3.95 5.71 12.88
N THR A 461 2.85 6.32 12.47
CA THR A 461 1.53 6.01 12.98
C THR A 461 0.55 5.75 11.83
N PHE A 462 -0.49 4.99 12.12
CA PHE A 462 -1.47 4.56 11.11
C PHE A 462 -2.88 4.90 11.56
N GLY A 463 -3.81 5.02 10.60
CA GLY A 463 -5.23 5.13 10.91
C GLY A 463 -5.68 4.00 11.85
N GLY A 464 -6.39 4.34 12.93
CA GLY A 464 -6.76 3.43 14.01
C GLY A 464 -5.87 3.53 15.27
N MET A 465 -4.65 4.06 15.17
CA MET A 465 -3.84 4.36 16.35
C MET A 465 -4.29 5.63 17.08
N SER A 466 -5.16 6.44 16.48
CA SER A 466 -5.75 7.64 17.10
C SER A 466 -6.35 7.33 18.47
N GLY A 467 -6.07 8.16 19.45
CA GLY A 467 -6.42 7.98 20.86
C GLY A 467 -5.43 7.14 21.67
N GLY A 468 -4.46 6.50 21.02
CA GLY A 468 -3.41 5.74 21.70
C GLY A 468 -2.36 6.60 22.39
N PRO A 469 -1.56 6.03 23.29
CA PRO A 469 -0.57 6.77 24.08
C PRO A 469 0.63 7.21 23.24
N VAL A 470 1.11 8.41 23.53
CA VAL A 470 2.48 8.87 23.27
C VAL A 470 3.25 8.76 24.59
N LEU A 471 4.33 8.00 24.59
CA LEU A 471 5.03 7.56 25.81
C LEU A 471 6.44 8.11 25.86
N ASP A 472 6.93 8.37 27.08
CA ASP A 472 8.34 8.60 27.33
C ASP A 472 9.13 7.28 27.48
N SER A 473 10.44 7.38 27.75
CA SER A 473 11.33 6.22 27.91
C SER A 473 11.05 5.36 29.15
N GLN A 474 10.21 5.82 30.08
CA GLN A 474 9.75 5.04 31.23
C GLN A 474 8.38 4.38 31.02
N GLY A 475 7.73 4.61 29.85
CA GLY A 475 6.41 4.11 29.52
C GLY A 475 5.26 4.90 30.16
N ARG A 476 5.54 6.16 30.56
CA ARG A 476 4.52 7.07 31.07
C ARG A 476 3.96 7.87 29.89
N VAL A 477 2.67 8.20 29.96
CA VAL A 477 1.97 8.90 28.89
C VAL A 477 2.26 10.40 28.95
N ILE A 478 2.89 10.93 27.90
CA ILE A 478 3.18 12.37 27.73
C ILE A 478 2.19 13.06 26.78
N GLY A 479 1.43 12.27 26.01
CA GLY A 479 0.44 12.78 25.09
C GLY A 479 -0.52 11.70 24.54
N ILE A 480 -1.50 12.14 23.81
CA ILE A 480 -2.51 11.33 23.15
C ILE A 480 -2.32 11.47 21.64
N HIS A 481 -2.06 10.37 20.93
CA HIS A 481 -1.93 10.39 19.47
C HIS A 481 -3.26 10.72 18.81
N GLY A 482 -3.26 11.58 17.82
CA GLY A 482 -4.48 11.95 17.12
C GLY A 482 -4.37 11.94 15.61
N ARG A 483 -3.31 12.48 15.05
CA ARG A 483 -3.20 12.64 13.60
C ARG A 483 -1.85 12.20 13.06
N THR A 484 -1.89 11.82 11.81
CA THR A 484 -0.70 11.51 11.00
C THR A 484 -0.68 12.47 9.82
N GLU A 485 0.44 13.12 9.60
CA GLU A 485 0.63 13.97 8.44
C GLU A 485 1.25 13.21 7.28
N GLY A 486 0.73 13.47 6.06
CA GLY A 486 1.40 13.06 4.84
C GLY A 486 1.54 11.56 4.66
N GLN A 487 0.46 10.81 4.71
CA GLN A 487 0.46 9.43 4.19
C GLN A 487 0.25 9.46 2.69
N ALA A 488 1.16 8.83 1.94
CA ALA A 488 1.01 8.58 0.51
C ALA A 488 0.91 7.08 0.26
N ALA A 489 -0.05 6.66 -0.54
CA ALA A 489 -0.08 5.31 -1.05
C ALA A 489 1.07 5.14 -2.06
N ILE A 490 1.91 4.12 -1.88
CA ILE A 490 2.92 3.74 -2.87
C ILE A 490 2.23 3.11 -4.08
N ASP A 491 1.07 2.51 -3.85
CA ASP A 491 0.19 1.93 -4.84
C ASP A 491 -1.24 2.41 -4.58
N ASN A 492 -1.87 3.01 -5.58
CA ASN A 492 -3.26 3.50 -5.48
C ASN A 492 -4.29 2.37 -5.21
N ASN A 493 -3.84 1.12 -5.19
CA ASN A 493 -4.66 -0.08 -5.06
C ASN A 493 -4.35 -0.93 -3.81
N SER A 494 -3.43 -0.53 -2.92
CA SER A 494 -3.15 -1.37 -1.74
C SER A 494 -4.06 -1.04 -0.56
N SER A 495 -5.16 -1.76 -0.46
CA SER A 495 -6.05 -1.76 0.72
C SER A 495 -5.36 -2.30 2.00
N SER A 496 -4.09 -2.64 1.96
CA SER A 496 -3.41 -3.35 3.03
C SER A 496 -1.98 -2.89 3.32
N GLY A 497 -1.74 -1.59 3.42
CA GLY A 497 -0.53 -1.12 4.08
C GLY A 497 0.65 -0.69 3.20
N GLY A 498 0.43 -0.39 1.94
CA GLY A 498 1.41 0.29 1.09
C GLY A 498 1.43 1.80 1.27
N ASN A 499 0.97 2.32 2.41
CA ASN A 499 1.05 3.74 2.71
C ASN A 499 2.40 4.07 3.34
N ILE A 500 3.12 5.01 2.76
CA ILE A 500 4.31 5.62 3.35
C ILE A 500 3.91 6.92 4.02
N GLN A 501 4.28 7.07 5.28
CA GLN A 501 4.17 8.34 5.99
C GLN A 501 5.39 9.20 5.67
N LEU A 502 5.17 10.33 5.01
CA LEU A 502 6.21 11.29 4.63
C LEU A 502 6.32 12.46 5.61
N GLY A 503 5.28 12.71 6.42
CA GLY A 503 5.22 13.78 7.41
C GLY A 503 5.43 13.30 8.84
N ASN A 504 5.19 14.19 9.80
CA ASN A 504 5.25 13.90 11.23
C ASN A 504 3.89 13.40 11.75
N SER A 505 3.91 12.85 12.95
CA SER A 505 2.72 12.52 13.72
C SER A 505 2.43 13.62 14.72
N LEU A 506 1.15 13.81 15.04
CA LEU A 506 0.68 14.84 15.94
C LEU A 506 -0.09 14.25 17.11
N GLY A 507 0.15 14.78 18.28
CA GLY A 507 -0.54 14.40 19.51
C GLY A 507 -0.94 15.61 20.35
N ILE A 508 -1.82 15.35 21.30
CA ILE A 508 -2.29 16.32 22.29
C ILE A 508 -1.50 16.09 23.57
N PRO A 509 -0.80 17.08 24.12
CA PRO A 509 -0.03 16.92 25.34
C PRO A 509 -0.91 16.53 26.54
N VAL A 510 -0.35 15.78 27.47
CA VAL A 510 -1.03 15.45 28.76
C VAL A 510 -1.41 16.73 29.52
N SER A 511 -0.61 17.78 29.45
CA SER A 511 -0.93 19.09 30.07
C SER A 511 -2.30 19.65 29.60
N THR A 512 -2.61 19.53 28.32
CA THR A 512 -3.91 19.94 27.76
C THR A 512 -5.06 19.10 28.33
N PHE A 513 -4.88 17.79 28.41
CA PHE A 513 -5.89 16.93 29.05
C PHE A 513 -6.08 17.30 30.54
N LEU A 514 -5.03 17.48 31.29
CA LEU A 514 -5.12 17.83 32.73
C LEU A 514 -5.82 19.18 32.95
N ALA A 515 -5.59 20.16 32.08
CA ALA A 515 -6.31 21.43 32.13
C ALA A 515 -7.82 21.30 31.88
N LEU A 516 -8.24 20.27 31.11
CA LEU A 516 -9.63 20.01 30.72
C LEU A 516 -10.30 18.89 31.54
N ALA A 517 -9.57 18.21 32.40
CA ALA A 517 -10.04 17.00 33.10
C ALA A 517 -11.34 17.22 33.88
N ASN A 518 -11.52 18.36 34.54
CA ASN A 518 -12.74 18.71 35.25
C ASN A 518 -13.95 18.88 34.30
N ARG A 519 -13.73 19.44 33.11
CA ARG A 519 -14.79 19.60 32.08
C ARG A 519 -15.19 18.26 31.47
N LEU A 520 -14.24 17.34 31.35
CA LEU A 520 -14.48 15.96 30.93
C LEU A 520 -15.04 15.07 32.07
N ASN A 521 -15.27 15.68 33.23
CA ASN A 521 -15.75 14.99 34.44
C ASN A 521 -14.93 13.74 34.78
N THR A 522 -13.61 13.90 34.74
CA THR A 522 -12.66 12.80 35.01
C THR A 522 -11.37 13.33 35.64
N GLN A 523 -10.61 12.43 36.22
CA GLN A 523 -9.26 12.66 36.72
C GLN A 523 -8.38 11.45 36.42
N ALA A 524 -7.12 11.70 36.12
CA ALA A 524 -6.12 10.64 36.03
C ALA A 524 -5.78 10.10 37.42
N GLN A 525 -5.61 8.79 37.53
CA GLN A 525 -5.30 8.17 38.83
C GLN A 525 -3.85 8.39 39.25
N LYS A 526 -2.93 8.51 38.28
CA LYS A 526 -1.49 8.70 38.52
C LYS A 526 -0.94 9.78 37.60
N VAL A 527 -0.35 10.81 38.19
CA VAL A 527 0.33 11.90 37.45
C VAL A 527 1.70 12.13 38.06
N GLU A 528 2.73 12.16 37.22
CA GLU A 528 4.10 12.48 37.58
C GLU A 528 4.59 13.70 36.82
N THR A 529 5.49 14.49 37.43
CA THR A 529 5.99 15.74 36.84
C THR A 529 7.51 15.73 36.60
N THR A 530 8.20 14.68 37.06
CA THR A 530 9.65 14.55 36.88
C THR A 530 9.96 14.03 35.48
N PRO A 531 10.85 14.69 34.70
CA PRO A 531 11.29 14.14 33.41
C PRO A 531 11.96 12.76 33.57
N PRO A 532 11.98 11.92 32.53
CA PRO A 532 12.72 10.67 32.59
C PRO A 532 14.23 10.91 32.62
N PRO A 533 15.01 9.96 33.11
CA PRO A 533 16.47 10.04 33.01
C PRO A 533 16.90 10.03 31.54
N GLU A 534 18.03 10.62 31.25
CA GLU A 534 18.63 10.60 29.92
C GLU A 534 19.02 9.17 29.53
N LEU A 535 18.70 8.80 28.28
CA LEU A 535 19.04 7.49 27.74
C LEU A 535 20.55 7.37 27.55
N ASN A 536 21.10 6.22 27.92
CA ASN A 536 22.49 5.91 27.65
C ASN A 536 22.72 5.56 26.19
N GLN A 537 23.98 5.49 25.75
CA GLN A 537 24.35 5.24 24.35
C GLN A 537 23.83 3.89 23.83
N GLN A 538 23.75 2.87 24.66
CA GLN A 538 23.27 1.55 24.26
C GLN A 538 21.76 1.56 24.04
N GLU A 539 21.00 2.25 24.89
CA GLU A 539 19.56 2.45 24.73
C GLU A 539 19.23 3.24 23.45
N VAL A 540 19.95 4.35 23.22
CA VAL A 540 19.83 5.14 21.99
C VAL A 540 20.13 4.29 20.75
N LYS A 541 21.17 3.46 20.77
CA LYS A 541 21.51 2.57 19.67
C LYS A 541 20.42 1.53 19.42
N SER A 542 19.83 0.99 20.50
CA SER A 542 18.72 0.04 20.40
C SER A 542 17.50 0.66 19.72
N ILE A 543 17.13 1.89 20.08
CA ILE A 543 16.07 2.66 19.43
C ILE A 543 16.37 2.87 17.94
N GLN A 544 17.57 3.37 17.63
CA GLN A 544 17.95 3.63 16.25
C GLN A 544 17.95 2.36 15.38
N THR A 545 18.37 1.24 15.95
CA THR A 545 18.32 -0.06 15.29
C THR A 545 16.88 -0.50 15.04
N ALA A 546 15.99 -0.33 16.01
CA ALA A 546 14.58 -0.68 15.88
C ALA A 546 13.86 0.22 14.87
N ILE A 547 14.17 1.53 14.80
CA ILE A 547 13.64 2.43 13.75
C ILE A 547 14.12 2.00 12.37
N LEU A 548 15.38 1.56 12.25
CA LEU A 548 15.99 1.11 11.01
C LEU A 548 15.67 -0.37 10.71
N SER A 549 14.40 -0.76 10.85
CA SER A 549 13.94 -2.14 10.71
C SER A 549 14.02 -2.70 9.27
N VAL A 550 14.10 -1.84 8.25
CA VAL A 550 14.24 -2.28 6.86
C VAL A 550 15.70 -2.65 6.58
N ASP A 551 15.96 -3.94 6.37
CA ASP A 551 17.28 -4.43 5.99
C ASP A 551 17.54 -4.18 4.49
N VAL A 552 18.56 -3.40 4.20
CA VAL A 552 19.01 -3.06 2.83
C VAL A 552 20.34 -3.72 2.48
N SER A 553 20.86 -4.58 3.35
CA SER A 553 22.19 -5.19 3.20
C SER A 553 22.24 -6.35 2.20
N GLN A 554 21.11 -6.93 1.86
CA GLN A 554 21.03 -8.19 1.10
C GLN A 554 21.01 -8.05 -0.44
N GLY A 555 21.30 -6.89 -0.99
CA GLY A 555 21.49 -6.69 -2.44
C GLY A 555 20.23 -6.71 -3.32
N ASN A 556 19.12 -7.22 -2.83
CA ASN A 556 17.83 -7.35 -3.56
C ASN A 556 16.78 -6.36 -3.05
N THR A 557 17.20 -5.23 -2.50
CA THR A 557 16.31 -4.21 -1.92
C THR A 557 15.46 -3.55 -2.99
N THR A 558 14.15 -3.60 -2.84
CA THR A 558 13.19 -2.99 -3.77
C THR A 558 13.18 -1.47 -3.65
N ALA A 559 12.62 -0.78 -4.67
CA ALA A 559 12.46 0.68 -4.63
C ALA A 559 11.60 1.15 -3.44
N SER A 560 10.57 0.39 -3.06
CA SER A 560 9.73 0.69 -1.90
C SER A 560 10.50 0.56 -0.59
N GLN A 561 11.32 -0.47 -0.44
CA GLN A 561 12.19 -0.64 0.74
C GLN A 561 13.25 0.45 0.82
N TRP A 562 13.84 0.86 -0.31
CA TRP A 562 14.76 1.99 -0.34
C TRP A 562 14.06 3.31 0.01
N LEU A 563 12.84 3.53 -0.47
CA LEU A 563 12.04 4.71 -0.11
C LEU A 563 11.73 4.71 1.40
N GLU A 564 11.31 3.59 1.96
CA GLU A 564 11.05 3.41 3.40
C GLU A 564 12.33 3.64 4.21
N ARG A 565 13.44 3.05 3.80
CA ARG A 565 14.75 3.27 4.44
C ARG A 565 15.15 4.74 4.39
N GLY A 566 14.91 5.42 3.28
CA GLY A 566 15.16 6.86 3.15
C GLY A 566 14.35 7.67 4.16
N ASN A 567 13.07 7.35 4.34
CA ASN A 567 12.18 7.98 5.32
C ASN A 567 12.63 7.71 6.76
N GLN A 568 13.03 6.48 7.08
CA GLN A 568 13.55 6.14 8.40
C GLN A 568 14.82 6.92 8.73
N LEU A 569 15.74 7.01 7.80
CA LEU A 569 16.98 7.78 7.94
C LEU A 569 16.70 9.28 8.02
N TRP A 570 15.74 9.81 7.27
CA TRP A 570 15.31 11.19 7.34
C TRP A 570 14.75 11.53 8.74
N ARG A 571 13.91 10.65 9.30
CA ARG A 571 13.36 10.79 10.67
C ARG A 571 14.44 10.79 11.74
N LEU A 572 15.52 10.04 11.53
CA LEU A 572 16.70 10.04 12.39
C LEU A 572 17.67 11.19 12.09
N ARG A 573 17.30 12.13 11.18
CA ARG A 573 18.12 13.26 10.74
C ARG A 573 19.45 12.85 10.09
N ARG A 574 19.57 11.60 9.69
CA ARG A 574 20.72 11.06 8.94
C ARG A 574 20.59 11.41 7.46
N TYR A 575 20.47 12.71 7.16
CA TYR A 575 20.14 13.22 5.82
C TYR A 575 21.08 12.75 4.70
N PRO A 576 22.42 12.70 4.87
CA PRO A 576 23.29 12.18 3.81
C PRO A 576 22.99 10.73 3.44
N GLU A 577 22.60 9.92 4.41
CA GLU A 577 22.25 8.52 4.20
C GLU A 577 20.84 8.37 3.64
N ALA A 578 19.90 9.21 4.09
CA ALA A 578 18.56 9.29 3.50
C ALA A 578 18.62 9.62 2.00
N ILE A 579 19.44 10.61 1.62
CA ILE A 579 19.66 10.98 0.22
C ILE A 579 20.14 9.78 -0.59
N ARG A 580 21.13 9.01 -0.10
CA ARG A 580 21.61 7.79 -0.78
C ARG A 580 20.53 6.74 -0.94
N ALA A 581 19.69 6.56 0.08
CA ALA A 581 18.58 5.62 0.04
C ALA A 581 17.52 6.06 -0.98
N PHE A 582 17.15 7.34 -1.01
CA PHE A 582 16.25 7.87 -2.04
C PHE A 582 16.86 7.76 -3.45
N ASP A 583 18.16 7.98 -3.61
CA ASP A 583 18.85 7.79 -4.91
C ASP A 583 18.79 6.32 -5.36
N ALA A 584 18.92 5.38 -4.44
CA ALA A 584 18.77 3.95 -4.74
C ALA A 584 17.35 3.60 -5.19
N ALA A 585 16.31 4.20 -4.55
CA ALA A 585 14.93 4.08 -4.99
C ALA A 585 14.71 4.68 -6.38
N ILE A 586 15.21 5.90 -6.64
CA ILE A 586 15.10 6.61 -7.92
C ILE A 586 15.76 5.82 -9.06
N LYS A 587 16.91 5.18 -8.81
CA LYS A 587 17.65 4.39 -9.80
C LYS A 587 16.81 3.24 -10.37
N GLN A 588 15.87 2.70 -9.58
CA GLN A 588 14.97 1.61 -9.99
C GLN A 588 13.76 2.12 -10.79
N LYS A 589 13.58 3.42 -10.95
CA LYS A 589 12.50 4.07 -11.72
C LYS A 589 11.10 3.54 -11.35
N PRO A 590 10.70 3.51 -10.07
CA PRO A 590 9.39 3.02 -9.66
C PRO A 590 8.27 3.98 -10.14
N LYS A 591 7.03 3.50 -10.19
CA LYS A 591 5.87 4.36 -10.51
C LYS A 591 5.70 5.52 -9.53
N PHE A 592 6.06 5.31 -8.27
CA PHE A 592 6.07 6.31 -7.21
C PHE A 592 7.39 7.10 -7.14
N ILE A 593 8.12 7.24 -8.24
CA ILE A 593 9.42 7.94 -8.29
C ILE A 593 9.34 9.37 -7.76
N HIS A 594 8.19 10.04 -7.93
CA HIS A 594 7.92 11.37 -7.39
C HIS A 594 8.06 11.42 -5.86
N LEU A 595 7.68 10.36 -5.13
CA LEU A 595 7.85 10.28 -3.68
C LEU A 595 9.31 10.18 -3.28
N ALA A 596 10.13 9.46 -4.05
CA ALA A 596 11.56 9.36 -3.80
C ALA A 596 12.29 10.68 -4.10
N TYR A 597 11.92 11.37 -5.18
CA TYR A 597 12.42 12.72 -5.44
C TYR A 597 11.98 13.73 -4.38
N PHE A 598 10.74 13.63 -3.91
CA PHE A 598 10.23 14.49 -2.85
C PHE A 598 10.99 14.27 -1.54
N GLY A 599 11.13 13.02 -1.07
CA GLY A 599 11.90 12.68 0.13
C GLY A 599 13.36 13.12 0.02
N LYS A 600 14.00 12.94 -1.14
CA LYS A 600 15.34 13.46 -1.42
C LYS A 600 15.39 14.99 -1.32
N GLY A 601 14.40 15.68 -1.89
CA GLY A 601 14.28 17.14 -1.84
C GLY A 601 14.17 17.65 -0.40
N LEU A 602 13.35 17.00 0.43
CA LEU A 602 13.24 17.32 1.85
C LEU A 602 14.58 17.11 2.59
N ALA A 603 15.23 15.96 2.39
CA ALA A 603 16.52 15.67 3.03
C ALA A 603 17.60 16.68 2.64
N LEU A 604 17.64 17.11 1.39
CA LEU A 604 18.55 18.14 0.89
C LEU A 604 18.22 19.52 1.46
N ALA A 605 16.95 19.90 1.56
CA ALA A 605 16.52 21.17 2.16
C ALA A 605 16.94 21.27 3.63
N TRP A 606 16.69 20.22 4.41
CA TRP A 606 17.11 20.15 5.81
C TRP A 606 18.64 20.10 5.97
N SER A 607 19.37 19.59 4.97
CA SER A 607 20.84 19.67 4.92
C SER A 607 21.36 21.03 4.45
N LYS A 608 20.47 22.01 4.25
CA LYS A 608 20.77 23.35 3.70
C LYS A 608 21.37 23.35 2.29
N LYS A 609 21.22 22.27 1.54
CA LYS A 609 21.62 22.12 0.14
C LYS A 609 20.48 22.55 -0.78
N ARG A 610 20.15 23.85 -0.72
CA ARG A 610 18.96 24.44 -1.37
C ARG A 610 18.93 24.26 -2.91
N PRO A 611 20.03 24.46 -3.67
CA PRO A 611 20.01 24.25 -5.12
C PRO A 611 19.66 22.83 -5.52
N GLU A 612 20.26 21.86 -4.85
CA GLU A 612 19.98 20.44 -5.08
C GLU A 612 18.56 20.05 -4.63
N ALA A 613 18.06 20.64 -3.54
CA ALA A 613 16.69 20.44 -3.08
C ALA A 613 15.66 20.95 -4.10
N ILE A 614 15.91 22.14 -4.69
CA ILE A 614 15.09 22.68 -5.78
C ILE A 614 15.06 21.70 -6.95
N THR A 615 16.20 21.20 -7.39
CA THR A 615 16.29 20.24 -8.50
C THR A 615 15.50 18.97 -8.20
N ALA A 616 15.64 18.39 -7.00
CA ALA A 616 14.92 17.19 -6.63
C ALA A 616 13.39 17.42 -6.55
N LEU A 617 12.94 18.53 -5.97
CA LEU A 617 11.52 18.88 -5.91
C LEU A 617 10.93 19.18 -7.30
N GLN A 618 11.71 19.80 -8.21
CA GLN A 618 11.32 19.98 -9.61
C GLN A 618 11.12 18.63 -10.31
N GLN A 619 12.00 17.64 -10.07
CA GLN A 619 11.82 16.30 -10.59
C GLN A 619 10.58 15.60 -10.00
N ALA A 620 10.25 15.87 -8.74
CA ALA A 620 9.03 15.35 -8.13
C ALA A 620 7.77 15.87 -8.84
N VAL A 621 7.65 17.20 -9.05
CA VAL A 621 6.50 17.79 -9.76
C VAL A 621 6.47 17.50 -11.25
N GLN A 622 7.63 17.26 -11.87
CA GLN A 622 7.71 16.82 -13.26
C GLN A 622 7.22 15.38 -13.41
N SER A 623 7.54 14.52 -12.44
CA SER A 623 7.11 13.11 -12.44
C SER A 623 5.63 12.96 -12.09
N GLN A 624 5.09 13.87 -11.25
CA GLN A 624 3.70 13.88 -10.81
C GLN A 624 3.23 15.35 -10.70
N PRO A 625 2.67 15.93 -11.77
CA PRO A 625 2.32 17.36 -11.82
C PRO A 625 1.22 17.80 -10.84
N ASP A 626 0.36 16.89 -10.41
CA ASP A 626 -0.71 17.14 -9.43
C ASP A 626 -0.28 16.88 -7.97
N PHE A 627 1.00 16.60 -7.73
CA PHE A 627 1.53 16.34 -6.40
C PHE A 627 1.77 17.64 -5.62
N VAL A 628 0.68 18.15 -5.01
CA VAL A 628 0.64 19.44 -4.28
C VAL A 628 1.73 19.58 -3.22
N PRO A 629 2.10 18.54 -2.42
CA PRO A 629 3.17 18.67 -1.44
C PRO A 629 4.51 19.10 -2.03
N ALA A 630 4.85 18.60 -3.23
CA ALA A 630 6.10 19.00 -3.86
C ALA A 630 6.07 20.45 -4.34
N TRP A 631 4.94 20.94 -4.88
CA TRP A 631 4.77 22.35 -5.25
C TRP A 631 4.88 23.27 -4.04
N ASN A 632 4.23 22.92 -2.92
CA ASN A 632 4.32 23.69 -1.69
C ASN A 632 5.75 23.77 -1.16
N ASN A 633 6.45 22.63 -1.06
CA ASN A 633 7.83 22.60 -0.59
C ASN A 633 8.81 23.28 -1.55
N LEU A 634 8.55 23.20 -2.85
CA LEU A 634 9.32 23.93 -3.86
C LEU A 634 9.19 25.44 -3.64
N SER A 635 7.98 25.93 -3.32
CA SER A 635 7.75 27.33 -2.94
C SER A 635 8.55 27.72 -1.69
N VAL A 636 8.54 26.87 -0.65
CA VAL A 636 9.31 27.12 0.57
C VAL A 636 10.79 27.25 0.27
N VAL A 637 11.37 26.28 -0.44
CA VAL A 637 12.81 26.26 -0.74
C VAL A 637 13.22 27.40 -1.68
N TYR A 638 12.35 27.79 -2.64
CA TYR A 638 12.57 29.00 -3.46
C TYR A 638 12.58 30.26 -2.62
N ARG A 639 11.62 30.40 -1.68
CA ARG A 639 11.55 31.57 -0.77
C ARG A 639 12.82 31.66 0.08
N GLU A 640 13.25 30.54 0.70
CA GLU A 640 14.47 30.48 1.48
C GLU A 640 15.75 30.73 0.68
N SER A 641 15.68 30.54 -0.64
CA SER A 641 16.74 30.81 -1.59
C SER A 641 16.63 32.23 -2.20
N ASN A 642 15.73 33.07 -1.65
CA ASN A 642 15.42 34.43 -2.14
C ASN A 642 14.98 34.48 -3.63
N GLN A 643 14.42 33.37 -4.17
CA GLN A 643 13.85 33.29 -5.51
C GLN A 643 12.33 33.52 -5.44
N LEU A 644 11.93 34.70 -4.97
CA LEU A 644 10.56 35.00 -4.50
C LEU A 644 9.51 34.87 -5.60
N ASP A 645 9.80 35.26 -6.84
CA ASP A 645 8.86 35.13 -7.96
C ASP A 645 8.59 33.65 -8.30
N LYS A 646 9.62 32.82 -8.28
CA LYS A 646 9.48 31.37 -8.47
C LYS A 646 8.72 30.73 -7.31
N ALA A 647 8.94 31.20 -6.08
CA ALA A 647 8.19 30.77 -4.91
C ALA A 647 6.69 31.11 -5.09
N LEU A 648 6.36 32.29 -5.58
CA LEU A 648 4.98 32.69 -5.85
C LEU A 648 4.34 31.86 -6.97
N ALA A 649 5.07 31.56 -8.03
CA ALA A 649 4.58 30.70 -9.10
C ALA A 649 4.28 29.29 -8.59
N ALA A 650 5.20 28.70 -7.82
CA ALA A 650 5.03 27.35 -7.27
C ALA A 650 3.82 27.25 -6.29
N ILE A 651 3.65 28.24 -5.39
CA ILE A 651 2.51 28.22 -4.47
C ILE A 651 1.18 28.49 -5.18
N ASN A 652 1.16 29.30 -6.24
CA ASN A 652 -0.04 29.47 -7.04
C ASN A 652 -0.44 28.18 -7.75
N GLN A 653 0.53 27.39 -8.24
CA GLN A 653 0.25 26.06 -8.80
C GLN A 653 -0.33 25.12 -7.75
N ALA A 654 0.22 25.10 -6.54
CA ALA A 654 -0.33 24.32 -5.44
C ALA A 654 -1.78 24.73 -5.11
N ILE A 655 -2.08 26.04 -5.06
CA ILE A 655 -3.44 26.58 -4.81
C ILE A 655 -4.39 26.21 -5.96
N GLN A 656 -3.94 26.24 -7.21
CA GLN A 656 -4.77 25.84 -8.35
C GLN A 656 -5.22 24.38 -8.22
N LEU A 657 -4.33 23.50 -7.76
CA LEU A 657 -4.64 22.09 -7.54
C LEU A 657 -5.52 21.87 -6.29
N GLN A 658 -5.35 22.69 -5.25
CA GLN A 658 -6.09 22.59 -3.98
C GLN A 658 -6.59 23.97 -3.52
N PRO A 659 -7.64 24.53 -4.13
CA PRO A 659 -8.09 25.91 -3.88
C PRO A 659 -8.70 26.12 -2.48
N ASN A 660 -9.09 25.06 -1.79
CA ASN A 660 -9.72 25.13 -0.47
C ASN A 660 -8.76 24.79 0.68
N ASN A 661 -7.44 24.73 0.41
CA ASN A 661 -6.45 24.44 1.44
C ASN A 661 -5.91 25.73 2.07
N PRO A 662 -6.26 26.09 3.33
CA PRO A 662 -5.87 27.34 3.97
C PRO A 662 -4.36 27.47 4.16
N ASN A 663 -3.64 26.34 4.31
CA ASN A 663 -2.19 26.36 4.52
C ASN A 663 -1.44 26.89 3.29
N LEU A 664 -1.95 26.62 2.09
CA LEU A 664 -1.35 27.13 0.86
C LEU A 664 -1.50 28.67 0.76
N TYR A 665 -2.61 29.21 1.23
CA TYR A 665 -2.80 30.67 1.28
C TYR A 665 -1.93 31.31 2.37
N ASN A 666 -1.72 30.66 3.51
CA ASN A 666 -0.75 31.11 4.51
C ASN A 666 0.68 31.10 3.95
N GLN A 667 1.07 30.07 3.21
CA GLN A 667 2.37 30.06 2.52
C GLN A 667 2.46 31.17 1.46
N LYS A 668 1.39 31.39 0.69
CA LYS A 668 1.30 32.51 -0.27
C LYS A 668 1.44 33.86 0.41
N TYR A 669 0.80 34.04 1.58
CA TYR A 669 0.97 35.25 2.41
C TYR A 669 2.45 35.48 2.73
N ALA A 670 3.17 34.44 3.22
CA ALA A 670 4.58 34.57 3.58
C ALA A 670 5.45 34.97 2.37
N VAL A 671 5.22 34.39 1.19
CA VAL A 671 5.92 34.73 -0.04
C VAL A 671 5.63 36.18 -0.48
N LEU A 672 4.35 36.60 -0.46
CA LEU A 672 3.93 37.96 -0.85
C LEU A 672 4.43 39.03 0.13
N ARG A 673 4.48 38.73 1.44
CA ARG A 673 5.08 39.59 2.45
C ARG A 673 6.57 39.84 2.16
N ASP A 674 7.32 38.75 1.85
CA ASP A 674 8.74 38.84 1.53
C ASP A 674 8.98 39.59 0.19
N LEU A 675 8.03 39.53 -0.76
CA LEU A 675 7.98 40.34 -1.98
C LEU A 675 7.53 41.81 -1.73
N LYS A 676 7.18 42.16 -0.48
CA LYS A 676 6.61 43.49 -0.11
C LYS A 676 5.27 43.83 -0.80
N ARG A 677 4.55 42.81 -1.30
CA ARG A 677 3.23 42.94 -1.96
C ARG A 677 2.14 42.85 -0.89
N TYR A 678 2.12 43.82 0.03
CA TYR A 678 1.33 43.76 1.28
C TYR A 678 -0.19 43.68 1.07
N LYS A 679 -0.74 44.33 0.03
CA LYS A 679 -2.19 44.24 -0.27
C LYS A 679 -2.59 42.80 -0.64
N GLU A 680 -1.80 42.17 -1.46
CA GLU A 680 -2.05 40.79 -1.88
C GLU A 680 -1.76 39.80 -0.76
N ALA A 681 -0.74 40.07 0.06
CA ALA A 681 -0.47 39.29 1.27
C ALA A 681 -1.67 39.31 2.23
N ALA A 682 -2.25 40.51 2.49
CA ALA A 682 -3.46 40.63 3.30
C ALA A 682 -4.65 39.87 2.70
N ALA A 683 -4.85 39.90 1.40
CA ALA A 683 -5.89 39.10 0.74
C ALA A 683 -5.65 37.59 0.89
N ALA A 684 -4.40 37.13 0.78
CA ALA A 684 -4.07 35.72 0.96
C ALA A 684 -4.33 35.23 2.39
N ILE A 685 -3.90 35.99 3.42
CA ILE A 685 -4.15 35.57 4.82
C ILE A 685 -5.64 35.65 5.17
N ASN A 686 -6.38 36.61 4.66
CA ASN A 686 -7.84 36.68 4.85
C ASN A 686 -8.53 35.46 4.23
N LYS A 687 -8.09 35.02 3.06
CA LYS A 687 -8.61 33.78 2.44
C LYS A 687 -8.29 32.56 3.27
N ALA A 688 -7.08 32.45 3.85
CA ALA A 688 -6.74 31.39 4.77
C ALA A 688 -7.67 31.36 6.00
N ILE A 689 -7.94 32.55 6.60
CA ILE A 689 -8.85 32.70 7.74
C ILE A 689 -10.30 32.35 7.36
N GLU A 690 -10.77 32.81 6.19
CA GLU A 690 -12.10 32.45 5.67
C GLU A 690 -12.27 30.91 5.54
N LEU A 691 -11.27 30.25 4.98
CA LEU A 691 -11.28 28.77 4.80
C LEU A 691 -11.16 28.01 6.12
N SER A 692 -10.51 28.57 7.13
CA SER A 692 -10.36 27.98 8.45
C SER A 692 -10.38 29.07 9.56
N PRO A 693 -11.56 29.53 9.99
CA PRO A 693 -11.69 30.62 10.95
C PRO A 693 -11.06 30.37 12.33
N ARG A 694 -10.87 29.07 12.68
CA ARG A 694 -10.27 28.66 13.97
C ARG A 694 -8.78 28.33 13.85
N ALA A 695 -8.19 28.48 12.66
CA ALA A 695 -6.77 28.20 12.46
C ALA A 695 -5.90 29.30 13.09
N VAL A 696 -4.88 28.90 13.83
CA VAL A 696 -3.82 29.83 14.24
C VAL A 696 -2.80 29.89 13.11
N PHE A 697 -2.79 31.01 12.37
CA PHE A 697 -1.76 31.25 11.37
C PHE A 697 -0.64 32.07 12.04
N TYR A 698 0.56 31.52 12.08
CA TYR A 698 1.72 32.24 12.61
C TYR A 698 2.27 33.20 11.56
N ASN A 699 2.42 34.44 11.96
CA ASN A 699 3.00 35.52 11.16
C ASN A 699 4.52 35.49 11.14
#